data_5ebdbb394720520feea6fb189f4e70fa
#
_entry.id   5ebdbb394720520feea6fb189f4e70fa
#
_cell.length_a   1.000
_cell.length_b   1.000
_cell.length_c   1.000
_cell.angle_alpha   90.00
_cell.angle_beta   90.00
_cell.angle_gamma   90.00
#
_symmetry.space_group_name_H-M   'P 1'
#
loop_
_entity.id
_entity.type
_entity.pdbx_description
1 polymer ?
#
loop_
_entity_poly.entity_id
_entity_poly.type
_entity_poly.pdbx_seq_one_letter_code
_entity_poly.pdbx_strand_id
1 'polypeptide(L)'
;MRTTLLKFVLLFSLVLLNTSLSTGQIQYNNIRFKQLSIAEGLPHNTINAITQDNHGFIWFGTRNGLCRYDGYNINLFAHNEADSTSLRHNFITRLYNDSLRNILWISTDQGICSYNYETEDFSRYQIKGNTKDDVCFLNTSDGVLLAACSNGLYRYNEQDSLFVPFLLDEEKPHVRYLAEDGDKTLWIDTNKGLMRYSLEKKQFVSLPTLIQPFTLQCNNAALISSNQLLFNTNNDFFVYHIQSNTLCNLSKDLEVKDFRCAATDHTGNIWVGTEYGIFVFNKLYQLIAHYEQSERDLSALNDSPIYSLYQDKAHNMWVGTYFGGVNYYIFGSDQFQIYPYGASFNHLSGKAVRQIINAPDNGLYIATEDGGLNYLNNKKEITRAERLHKQMQIYAKNIHSLWLDKDNSLWLGLFLKGALHYIPHLNRTVDYNLLSDEVSSGFCIIEDKNDHIWYGGPSGLFLIDKKKANSRPEKISSLRVFNLVQFNDSILWAGTRKGSIFQINTHTLKVTSLPILPHTDLYITYIYPDSHQRIWIGTDNNGLYVSDRNGSIIAFYSKEQLGSNAIKGIIEDEMSNVWVGTGNGLCCINSQAGSIDRYTTADGLPINQFNYSSACKKPDGELYFGTINGMISFYPEQVRSVNPRFNIALTAIWSNSEYMSPNNEKAFIPSSISELTEITLTHEQAQSLRLEYSGLNYQYTDNTQYAMKMEGIDKDWQFVGNQHQVRFSNLPSGRYILKIKASKDGIHWDETGQKDLAIRVLPPWWLSPGAYLVYALLFLLIIYAAYRYTKTRIILLMRLKTEHEQRVNIENMNQQKINFFTYISHDLKTPLTLILSPLQLSLIHI
;
A
#
# COMPACT_ATOMS: atom_id res chain seq x y z
N MET A 1 -60.88 14.92 -8.10
CA MET A 1 -59.99 14.64 -6.96
C MET A 1 -59.32 13.25 -7.05
N ARG A 2 -59.98 12.16 -7.35
CA ARG A 2 -59.31 10.83 -7.45
C ARG A 2 -58.30 10.70 -8.61
N THR A 3 -58.54 11.30 -9.76
CA THR A 3 -57.65 11.26 -10.94
C THR A 3 -56.39 12.15 -10.79
N THR A 4 -56.49 13.23 -10.01
CA THR A 4 -55.33 14.10 -9.70
C THR A 4 -54.40 13.47 -8.65
N LEU A 5 -54.97 12.76 -7.66
CA LEU A 5 -54.19 12.03 -6.65
C LEU A 5 -53.43 10.84 -7.26
N LEU A 6 -54.02 10.14 -8.23
CA LEU A 6 -53.35 9.04 -8.93
C LEU A 6 -52.19 9.51 -9.82
N LYS A 7 -52.33 10.68 -10.45
CA LYS A 7 -51.22 11.31 -11.19
C LYS A 7 -50.09 11.79 -10.29
N PHE A 8 -50.42 12.29 -9.08
CA PHE A 8 -49.42 12.70 -8.08
C PHE A 8 -48.69 11.49 -7.49
N VAL A 9 -49.38 10.38 -7.22
CA VAL A 9 -48.78 9.13 -6.74
C VAL A 9 -47.91 8.47 -7.82
N LEU A 10 -48.34 8.51 -9.10
CA LEU A 10 -47.52 8.03 -10.22
C LEU A 10 -46.31 8.91 -10.49
N LEU A 11 -46.43 10.24 -10.36
CA LEU A 11 -45.30 11.16 -10.48
C LEU A 11 -44.31 10.99 -9.30
N PHE A 12 -44.83 10.79 -8.08
CA PHE A 12 -44.03 10.55 -6.90
C PHE A 12 -43.35 9.17 -6.91
N SER A 13 -44.03 8.14 -7.45
CA SER A 13 -43.40 6.83 -7.66
C SER A 13 -42.34 6.85 -8.79
N LEU A 14 -42.53 7.69 -9.84
CA LEU A 14 -41.53 7.90 -10.88
C LEU A 14 -40.31 8.71 -10.38
N VAL A 15 -40.54 9.65 -9.47
CA VAL A 15 -39.44 10.38 -8.80
C VAL A 15 -38.71 9.48 -7.78
N LEU A 16 -39.43 8.64 -7.03
CA LEU A 16 -38.84 7.63 -6.13
C LEU A 16 -38.15 6.49 -6.87
N LEU A 17 -38.58 6.14 -8.10
CA LEU A 17 -37.86 5.20 -8.96
C LEU A 17 -36.59 5.80 -9.62
N ASN A 18 -36.51 7.13 -9.75
CA ASN A 18 -35.30 7.81 -10.20
C ASN A 18 -34.30 8.15 -9.05
N THR A 19 -34.68 7.97 -7.78
CA THR A 19 -33.75 7.97 -6.65
C THR A 19 -33.17 6.59 -6.35
N SER A 20 -33.33 5.63 -7.27
CA SER A 20 -32.59 4.38 -7.22
C SER A 20 -31.11 4.68 -7.40
N LEU A 21 -30.40 4.65 -6.27
CA LEU A 21 -28.99 4.30 -6.18
C LEU A 21 -28.19 4.72 -7.43
N SER A 22 -27.64 5.90 -7.44
CA SER A 22 -26.45 6.15 -8.24
C SER A 22 -25.34 5.25 -7.71
N THR A 23 -25.38 3.97 -8.04
CA THR A 23 -24.17 3.17 -8.12
C THR A 23 -23.31 3.95 -9.10
N GLY A 24 -22.26 4.61 -8.60
CA GLY A 24 -21.34 5.34 -9.46
C GLY A 24 -21.02 4.45 -10.66
N GLN A 25 -21.41 4.88 -11.83
CA GLN A 25 -21.04 4.21 -13.06
C GLN A 25 -19.52 4.32 -13.13
N ILE A 26 -18.82 3.20 -12.96
CA ILE A 26 -17.39 3.12 -13.19
C ILE A 26 -17.18 3.62 -14.61
N GLN A 27 -16.44 4.73 -14.75
CA GLN A 27 -16.06 5.23 -16.08
C GLN A 27 -14.88 4.38 -16.55
N TYR A 28 -15.13 3.22 -17.15
CA TYR A 28 -14.13 2.31 -17.68
C TYR A 28 -13.13 2.97 -18.66
N ASN A 29 -13.38 4.18 -19.12
CA ASN A 29 -12.47 4.93 -19.99
C ASN A 29 -11.21 5.47 -19.29
N ASN A 30 -11.12 5.39 -17.95
CA ASN A 30 -10.02 5.95 -17.16
C ASN A 30 -9.26 4.93 -16.32
N ILE A 31 -9.47 3.63 -16.56
CA ILE A 31 -8.74 2.58 -15.83
C ILE A 31 -7.25 2.71 -16.10
N ARG A 32 -6.47 2.66 -15.02
CA ARG A 32 -5.02 2.65 -15.02
C ARG A 32 -4.53 1.35 -14.44
N PHE A 33 -3.65 0.68 -15.19
CA PHE A 33 -3.02 -0.54 -14.73
C PHE A 33 -1.69 -0.24 -14.04
N LYS A 34 -1.50 -0.80 -12.86
CA LYS A 34 -0.17 -0.99 -12.26
C LYS A 34 0.44 -2.24 -12.85
N GLN A 35 1.77 -2.33 -12.85
CA GLN A 35 2.51 -3.38 -13.56
C GLN A 35 3.51 -4.04 -12.62
N LEU A 36 3.67 -5.38 -12.74
CA LEU A 36 4.73 -6.16 -12.12
C LEU A 36 5.40 -7.01 -13.20
N SER A 37 6.69 -6.88 -13.34
CA SER A 37 7.50 -7.56 -14.34
C SER A 37 8.74 -8.21 -13.71
N ILE A 38 9.67 -8.66 -14.54
CA ILE A 38 10.99 -9.10 -14.07
C ILE A 38 11.72 -7.98 -13.32
N ALA A 39 11.46 -6.71 -13.63
CA ALA A 39 12.07 -5.58 -12.94
C ALA A 39 11.62 -5.50 -11.47
N GLU A 40 10.39 -5.90 -11.16
CA GLU A 40 9.84 -5.94 -9.81
C GLU A 40 10.07 -7.30 -9.12
N GLY A 41 10.76 -8.25 -9.76
CA GLY A 41 11.17 -9.52 -9.16
C GLY A 41 10.43 -10.76 -9.64
N LEU A 42 9.59 -10.69 -10.68
CA LEU A 42 9.03 -11.89 -11.28
C LEU A 42 10.14 -12.73 -11.95
N PRO A 43 10.09 -14.07 -11.85
CA PRO A 43 11.08 -14.93 -12.51
C PRO A 43 10.87 -15.05 -14.02
N HIS A 44 9.67 -14.71 -14.50
CA HIS A 44 9.27 -14.72 -15.91
C HIS A 44 8.05 -13.84 -16.14
N ASN A 45 7.99 -13.18 -17.31
CA ASN A 45 6.87 -12.31 -17.65
C ASN A 45 5.61 -13.04 -18.16
N THR A 46 5.69 -14.31 -18.51
CA THR A 46 4.49 -15.08 -18.89
C THR A 46 3.76 -15.56 -17.65
N ILE A 47 2.53 -15.09 -17.48
CA ILE A 47 1.67 -15.38 -16.34
C ILE A 47 0.47 -16.21 -16.81
N ASN A 48 0.51 -17.51 -16.55
CA ASN A 48 -0.53 -18.44 -17.00
C ASN A 48 -1.73 -18.50 -16.06
N ALA A 49 -1.52 -18.29 -14.75
CA ALA A 49 -2.57 -18.39 -13.74
C ALA A 49 -2.35 -17.40 -12.60
N ILE A 50 -3.45 -16.87 -12.05
CA ILE A 50 -3.48 -15.99 -10.89
C ILE A 50 -4.56 -16.47 -9.94
N THR A 51 -4.27 -16.49 -8.63
CA THR A 51 -5.27 -16.75 -7.60
C THR A 51 -4.90 -16.05 -6.29
N GLN A 52 -5.87 -15.91 -5.39
CA GLN A 52 -5.65 -15.41 -4.03
C GLN A 52 -5.90 -16.52 -3.02
N ASP A 53 -5.04 -16.66 -2.03
CA ASP A 53 -5.23 -17.62 -0.96
C ASP A 53 -6.17 -17.13 0.15
N ASN A 54 -6.34 -17.96 1.19
CA ASN A 54 -7.21 -17.62 2.32
C ASN A 54 -6.66 -16.50 3.19
N HIS A 55 -5.34 -16.34 3.23
CA HIS A 55 -4.63 -15.30 3.99
C HIS A 55 -4.65 -13.95 3.29
N GLY A 56 -4.87 -13.94 1.97
CA GLY A 56 -4.92 -12.73 1.14
C GLY A 56 -3.72 -12.53 0.24
N PHE A 57 -2.71 -13.40 0.25
CA PHE A 57 -1.59 -13.36 -0.70
C PHE A 57 -2.06 -13.63 -2.12
N ILE A 58 -1.45 -12.97 -3.10
CA ILE A 58 -1.68 -13.26 -4.51
C ILE A 58 -0.60 -14.23 -5.00
N TRP A 59 -1.04 -15.25 -5.71
CA TRP A 59 -0.17 -16.26 -6.30
C TRP A 59 -0.15 -16.16 -7.81
N PHE A 60 1.04 -16.20 -8.38
CA PHE A 60 1.27 -16.18 -9.83
C PHE A 60 1.91 -17.48 -10.29
N GLY A 61 1.25 -18.17 -11.21
CA GLY A 61 1.81 -19.29 -11.93
C GLY A 61 2.52 -18.81 -13.18
N THR A 62 3.85 -18.94 -13.21
CA THR A 62 4.68 -18.49 -14.33
C THR A 62 5.27 -19.65 -15.12
N ARG A 63 5.97 -19.34 -16.22
CA ARG A 63 6.77 -20.35 -16.95
C ARG A 63 8.02 -20.77 -16.18
N ASN A 64 8.45 -20.04 -15.18
CA ASN A 64 9.68 -20.32 -14.43
C ASN A 64 9.48 -20.28 -12.90
N GLY A 65 8.46 -20.95 -12.41
CA GLY A 65 8.19 -21.12 -11.00
C GLY A 65 6.86 -20.52 -10.55
N LEU A 66 6.54 -20.80 -9.30
CA LEU A 66 5.38 -20.28 -8.58
C LEU A 66 5.80 -19.09 -7.73
N CYS A 67 5.03 -18.01 -7.75
CA CYS A 67 5.31 -16.79 -6.99
C CYS A 67 4.21 -16.50 -6.00
N ARG A 68 4.57 -16.09 -4.77
CA ARG A 68 3.67 -15.52 -3.78
C ARG A 68 3.99 -14.04 -3.59
N TYR A 69 3.00 -13.18 -3.79
CA TYR A 69 3.13 -11.72 -3.67
C TYR A 69 2.39 -11.21 -2.43
N ASP A 70 3.07 -10.42 -1.62
CA ASP A 70 2.55 -9.84 -0.37
C ASP A 70 2.26 -8.34 -0.45
N GLY A 71 2.44 -7.75 -1.63
CA GLY A 71 2.35 -6.31 -1.86
C GLY A 71 3.72 -5.62 -1.92
N TYR A 72 4.74 -6.15 -1.25
CA TYR A 72 6.11 -5.61 -1.23
C TYR A 72 7.10 -6.54 -1.92
N ASN A 73 7.02 -7.84 -1.64
CA ASN A 73 7.98 -8.83 -2.09
C ASN A 73 7.31 -9.93 -2.92
N ILE A 74 8.06 -10.46 -3.87
CA ILE A 74 7.68 -11.64 -4.66
C ILE A 74 8.55 -12.82 -4.20
N ASN A 75 7.95 -13.78 -3.50
CA ASN A 75 8.63 -14.98 -3.04
C ASN A 75 8.52 -16.06 -4.12
N LEU A 76 9.65 -16.54 -4.62
CA LEU A 76 9.74 -17.56 -5.66
C LEU A 76 9.86 -18.96 -5.06
N PHE A 77 9.01 -19.89 -5.51
CA PHE A 77 9.11 -21.32 -5.29
C PHE A 77 9.47 -21.99 -6.63
N ALA A 78 10.60 -22.67 -6.62
CA ALA A 78 11.13 -23.36 -7.82
C ALA A 78 11.31 -24.85 -7.61
N HIS A 79 11.33 -25.61 -8.71
CA HIS A 79 11.65 -27.03 -8.70
C HIS A 79 13.12 -27.25 -8.32
N ASN A 80 13.34 -28.23 -7.44
CA ASN A 80 14.66 -28.73 -7.08
C ASN A 80 14.66 -30.26 -7.22
N GLU A 81 15.52 -30.78 -8.06
CA GLU A 81 15.62 -32.24 -8.30
C GLU A 81 16.06 -33.01 -7.04
N ALA A 82 16.87 -32.39 -6.19
CA ALA A 82 17.38 -32.98 -4.96
C ALA A 82 16.36 -32.96 -3.81
N ASP A 83 15.25 -32.22 -3.94
CA ASP A 83 14.25 -32.01 -2.91
C ASP A 83 12.87 -32.49 -3.38
N SER A 84 12.39 -33.60 -2.83
CA SER A 84 11.07 -34.16 -3.15
C SER A 84 9.90 -33.33 -2.65
N THR A 85 10.15 -32.44 -1.68
CA THR A 85 9.16 -31.50 -1.11
C THR A 85 9.13 -30.16 -1.85
N SER A 86 9.95 -29.98 -2.88
CA SER A 86 9.90 -28.82 -3.77
C SER A 86 8.83 -28.96 -4.84
N LEU A 87 8.55 -27.84 -5.52
CA LEU A 87 7.64 -27.77 -6.68
C LEU A 87 7.92 -28.89 -7.68
N ARG A 88 6.89 -29.48 -8.29
CA ARG A 88 7.07 -30.59 -9.22
C ARG A 88 7.81 -30.21 -10.52
N HIS A 89 7.48 -29.03 -11.08
CA HIS A 89 8.10 -28.47 -12.29
C HIS A 89 7.88 -26.96 -12.32
N ASN A 90 8.79 -26.19 -12.94
CA ASN A 90 8.72 -24.73 -12.95
C ASN A 90 7.65 -24.16 -13.88
N PHE A 91 7.23 -24.88 -14.91
CA PHE A 91 6.20 -24.41 -15.84
C PHE A 91 4.81 -24.66 -15.24
N ILE A 92 4.21 -23.60 -14.68
CA ILE A 92 2.88 -23.64 -14.07
C ILE A 92 1.84 -23.34 -15.16
N THR A 93 0.79 -24.15 -15.21
CA THR A 93 -0.30 -23.97 -16.17
C THR A 93 -1.56 -23.45 -15.49
N ARG A 94 -1.94 -23.98 -14.32
CA ARG A 94 -3.11 -23.53 -13.55
C ARG A 94 -2.86 -23.54 -12.06
N LEU A 95 -3.64 -22.70 -11.36
CA LEU A 95 -3.69 -22.61 -9.90
C LEU A 95 -5.15 -22.72 -9.44
N TYR A 96 -5.37 -23.40 -8.32
CA TYR A 96 -6.69 -23.49 -7.70
C TYR A 96 -6.55 -23.43 -6.16
N ASN A 97 -7.09 -22.40 -5.53
CA ASN A 97 -7.13 -22.29 -4.07
C ASN A 97 -8.27 -23.14 -3.50
N ASP A 98 -7.94 -24.23 -2.83
CA ASP A 98 -8.87 -25.09 -2.12
C ASP A 98 -9.02 -24.62 -0.67
N SER A 99 -9.97 -23.72 -0.44
CA SER A 99 -10.24 -23.17 0.89
C SER A 99 -10.77 -24.19 1.89
N LEU A 100 -11.38 -25.31 1.42
CA LEU A 100 -11.90 -26.35 2.30
C LEU A 100 -10.78 -27.18 2.93
N ARG A 101 -9.69 -27.42 2.18
CA ARG A 101 -8.56 -28.23 2.61
C ARG A 101 -7.35 -27.42 3.03
N ASN A 102 -7.43 -26.11 2.93
CA ASN A 102 -6.31 -25.17 3.17
C ASN A 102 -5.06 -25.49 2.32
N ILE A 103 -5.27 -25.74 1.02
CA ILE A 103 -4.25 -26.19 0.06
C ILE A 103 -4.36 -25.36 -1.23
N LEU A 104 -3.21 -25.03 -1.83
CA LEU A 104 -3.14 -24.56 -3.21
C LEU A 104 -2.84 -25.72 -4.15
N TRP A 105 -3.77 -26.08 -5.03
CA TRP A 105 -3.54 -27.02 -6.11
C TRP A 105 -2.85 -26.37 -7.29
N ILE A 106 -1.85 -27.02 -7.82
CA ILE A 106 -0.95 -26.50 -8.85
C ILE A 106 -0.86 -27.51 -9.97
N SER A 107 -1.28 -27.09 -11.16
CA SER A 107 -1.02 -27.84 -12.38
C SER A 107 0.28 -27.38 -13.02
N THR A 108 1.14 -28.31 -13.38
CA THR A 108 2.41 -28.06 -14.05
C THR A 108 2.49 -28.85 -15.35
N ASP A 109 3.40 -28.48 -16.25
CA ASP A 109 3.66 -29.25 -17.50
C ASP A 109 4.04 -30.74 -17.26
N GLN A 110 4.40 -31.11 -16.03
CA GLN A 110 4.76 -32.50 -15.68
C GLN A 110 3.86 -33.12 -14.61
N GLY A 111 2.64 -32.59 -14.45
CA GLY A 111 1.62 -33.13 -13.56
C GLY A 111 1.26 -32.23 -12.38
N ILE A 112 0.57 -32.78 -11.41
CA ILE A 112 -0.05 -32.05 -10.31
C ILE A 112 0.85 -32.04 -9.07
N CYS A 113 0.86 -30.94 -8.37
CA CYS A 113 1.29 -30.85 -6.98
C CYS A 113 0.34 -29.96 -6.18
N SER A 114 0.43 -30.05 -4.86
CA SER A 114 -0.22 -29.13 -3.94
C SER A 114 0.79 -28.43 -3.07
N TYR A 115 0.47 -27.23 -2.63
CA TYR A 115 1.20 -26.51 -1.58
C TYR A 115 0.29 -26.43 -0.35
N ASN A 116 0.78 -26.93 0.78
CA ASN A 116 0.09 -26.85 2.06
C ASN A 116 0.44 -25.52 2.74
N TYR A 117 -0.56 -24.70 3.04
CA TYR A 117 -0.34 -23.38 3.65
C TYR A 117 0.18 -23.45 5.09
N GLU A 118 -0.06 -24.54 5.81
CA GLU A 118 0.36 -24.71 7.21
C GLU A 118 1.82 -25.16 7.32
N THR A 119 2.22 -26.15 6.49
CA THR A 119 3.56 -26.76 6.55
C THR A 119 4.54 -26.14 5.57
N GLU A 120 4.09 -25.34 4.62
CA GLU A 120 4.86 -24.73 3.51
C GLU A 120 5.54 -25.78 2.60
N ASP A 121 4.97 -26.99 2.52
CA ASP A 121 5.48 -28.11 1.73
C ASP A 121 4.70 -28.33 0.46
N PHE A 122 5.41 -28.88 -0.55
CA PHE A 122 4.78 -29.38 -1.77
C PHE A 122 4.61 -30.90 -1.72
N SER A 123 3.41 -31.37 -2.02
CA SER A 123 3.11 -32.78 -2.24
C SER A 123 2.86 -33.04 -3.72
N ARG A 124 3.44 -34.12 -4.27
CA ARG A 124 3.33 -34.45 -5.70
C ARG A 124 2.34 -35.58 -5.91
N TYR A 125 1.42 -35.42 -6.87
CA TYR A 125 0.37 -36.40 -7.16
C TYR A 125 0.51 -36.95 -8.55
N GLN A 126 0.00 -38.17 -8.75
CA GLN A 126 -0.07 -38.80 -10.06
C GLN A 126 -1.54 -39.10 -10.40
N ILE A 127 -1.92 -38.76 -11.63
CA ILE A 127 -3.15 -39.24 -12.23
C ILE A 127 -2.78 -40.48 -13.04
N LYS A 128 -3.46 -41.59 -12.76
CA LYS A 128 -3.16 -42.88 -13.41
C LYS A 128 -3.33 -42.78 -14.92
N GLY A 129 -2.24 -42.89 -15.67
CA GLY A 129 -2.22 -42.98 -17.14
C GLY A 129 -1.76 -41.74 -17.88
N ASN A 130 -1.43 -40.62 -17.23
CA ASN A 130 -0.80 -39.47 -17.88
C ASN A 130 0.02 -38.60 -16.93
N THR A 131 1.08 -37.99 -17.45
CA THR A 131 2.06 -37.20 -16.68
C THR A 131 2.28 -35.80 -17.23
N LYS A 132 1.62 -35.38 -18.31
CA LYS A 132 1.92 -34.12 -19.02
C LYS A 132 0.62 -33.43 -19.42
N ASP A 133 -0.16 -32.93 -18.45
CA ASP A 133 -1.44 -32.30 -18.74
C ASP A 133 -1.71 -31.03 -17.95
N ASP A 134 -2.38 -30.09 -18.65
CA ASP A 134 -3.05 -28.97 -18.05
C ASP A 134 -4.31 -29.47 -17.30
N VAL A 135 -4.31 -29.35 -15.96
CA VAL A 135 -5.38 -29.88 -15.12
C VAL A 135 -6.20 -28.74 -14.55
N CYS A 136 -7.51 -28.77 -14.82
CA CYS A 136 -8.47 -27.87 -14.23
C CYS A 136 -9.06 -28.49 -12.97
N PHE A 137 -9.09 -27.75 -11.87
CA PHE A 137 -9.65 -28.20 -10.59
C PHE A 137 -10.98 -27.52 -10.28
N LEU A 138 -11.85 -28.23 -9.58
CA LEU A 138 -13.13 -27.72 -9.08
C LEU A 138 -13.52 -28.44 -7.78
N ASN A 139 -13.85 -27.68 -6.74
CA ASN A 139 -14.62 -28.19 -5.62
C ASN A 139 -16.10 -28.08 -5.95
N THR A 140 -16.81 -29.22 -5.92
CA THR A 140 -18.26 -29.20 -6.05
C THR A 140 -18.93 -28.65 -4.78
N SER A 141 -20.17 -28.21 -4.91
CA SER A 141 -20.99 -27.74 -3.77
C SER A 141 -21.15 -28.78 -2.67
N ASP A 142 -20.97 -30.07 -2.99
CA ASP A 142 -20.99 -31.19 -2.05
C ASP A 142 -19.60 -31.48 -1.43
N GLY A 143 -18.57 -30.63 -1.70
CA GLY A 143 -17.22 -30.71 -1.12
C GLY A 143 -16.28 -31.72 -1.82
N VAL A 144 -16.67 -32.28 -2.95
CA VAL A 144 -15.83 -33.22 -3.72
C VAL A 144 -14.88 -32.44 -4.62
N LEU A 145 -13.58 -32.65 -4.49
CA LEU A 145 -12.61 -32.09 -5.42
C LEU A 145 -12.54 -32.94 -6.70
N LEU A 146 -12.76 -32.28 -7.82
CA LEU A 146 -12.64 -32.83 -9.16
C LEU A 146 -11.40 -32.27 -9.86
N ALA A 147 -10.76 -33.12 -10.69
CA ALA A 147 -9.62 -32.76 -11.55
C ALA A 147 -9.93 -33.21 -12.99
N ALA A 148 -9.95 -32.29 -13.89
CA ALA A 148 -10.20 -32.48 -15.32
C ALA A 148 -8.91 -32.38 -16.14
N CYS A 149 -8.65 -33.36 -16.98
CA CYS A 149 -7.41 -33.42 -17.78
C CYS A 149 -7.63 -34.08 -19.15
N SER A 150 -6.57 -34.23 -19.93
CA SER A 150 -6.62 -34.85 -21.28
C SER A 150 -7.14 -36.30 -21.28
N ASN A 151 -7.03 -37.01 -20.14
CA ASN A 151 -7.46 -38.40 -20.00
C ASN A 151 -8.81 -38.58 -19.29
N GLY A 152 -9.59 -37.50 -19.12
CA GLY A 152 -10.92 -37.55 -18.52
C GLY A 152 -11.05 -36.80 -17.22
N LEU A 153 -12.04 -37.18 -16.43
CA LEU A 153 -12.40 -36.54 -15.18
C LEU A 153 -12.08 -37.47 -13.98
N TYR A 154 -11.47 -36.91 -12.95
CA TYR A 154 -11.05 -37.62 -11.75
C TYR A 154 -11.60 -36.94 -10.51
N ARG A 155 -11.83 -37.70 -9.44
CA ARG A 155 -12.09 -37.15 -8.10
C ARG A 155 -10.93 -37.45 -7.16
N TYR A 156 -10.66 -36.53 -6.26
CA TYR A 156 -9.70 -36.72 -5.20
C TYR A 156 -10.28 -37.64 -4.10
N ASN A 157 -9.56 -38.69 -3.74
CA ASN A 157 -9.86 -39.56 -2.60
C ASN A 157 -8.93 -39.17 -1.44
N GLU A 158 -9.50 -38.60 -0.38
CA GLU A 158 -8.74 -38.12 0.78
C GLU A 158 -8.09 -39.26 1.57
N GLN A 159 -8.69 -40.47 1.62
CA GLN A 159 -8.15 -41.59 2.40
C GLN A 159 -6.85 -42.12 1.80
N ASP A 160 -6.78 -42.21 0.50
CA ASP A 160 -5.63 -42.72 -0.23
C ASP A 160 -4.71 -41.62 -0.77
N SER A 161 -5.11 -40.36 -0.66
CA SER A 161 -4.43 -39.19 -1.26
C SER A 161 -4.18 -39.36 -2.77
N LEU A 162 -5.15 -39.93 -3.48
CA LEU A 162 -5.05 -40.28 -4.90
C LEU A 162 -6.23 -39.73 -5.70
N PHE A 163 -5.96 -39.40 -6.99
CA PHE A 163 -7.00 -39.09 -7.95
C PHE A 163 -7.54 -40.37 -8.59
N VAL A 164 -8.83 -40.68 -8.35
CA VAL A 164 -9.51 -41.84 -8.92
C VAL A 164 -10.48 -41.42 -10.01
N PRO A 165 -10.68 -42.25 -11.07
CA PRO A 165 -11.57 -41.90 -12.16
C PRO A 165 -12.99 -41.57 -11.67
N PHE A 166 -13.55 -40.49 -12.25
CA PHE A 166 -14.91 -40.06 -12.06
C PHE A 166 -15.59 -39.94 -13.43
N LEU A 167 -16.71 -40.58 -13.68
CA LEU A 167 -17.41 -40.63 -14.97
C LEU A 167 -16.52 -41.25 -16.08
N LEU A 168 -16.46 -42.57 -16.13
CA LEU A 168 -15.78 -43.29 -17.20
C LEU A 168 -16.78 -43.77 -18.25
N ASP A 169 -16.69 -43.17 -19.45
CA ASP A 169 -17.03 -43.87 -20.68
C ASP A 169 -15.74 -44.56 -21.21
N GLU A 170 -15.89 -45.64 -21.98
CA GLU A 170 -14.78 -46.37 -22.62
C GLU A 170 -13.88 -45.48 -23.47
N GLU A 171 -14.42 -44.35 -23.98
CA GLU A 171 -13.67 -43.30 -24.65
C GLU A 171 -13.44 -42.10 -23.69
N LYS A 172 -12.29 -42.03 -23.08
CA LYS A 172 -11.85 -40.94 -22.20
C LYS A 172 -11.75 -39.63 -22.98
N PRO A 173 -12.72 -38.69 -22.88
CA PRO A 173 -12.62 -37.41 -23.58
C PRO A 173 -11.55 -36.55 -22.94
N HIS A 174 -10.85 -35.76 -23.76
CA HIS A 174 -9.99 -34.71 -23.25
C HIS A 174 -10.86 -33.59 -22.68
N VAL A 175 -10.82 -33.37 -21.35
CA VAL A 175 -11.59 -32.32 -20.65
C VAL A 175 -10.71 -31.10 -20.50
N ARG A 176 -11.14 -29.97 -21.07
CA ARG A 176 -10.41 -28.69 -21.06
C ARG A 176 -10.84 -27.77 -19.91
N TYR A 177 -12.14 -27.78 -19.59
CA TYR A 177 -12.72 -26.93 -18.58
C TYR A 177 -13.85 -27.65 -17.83
N LEU A 178 -13.99 -27.30 -16.55
CA LEU A 178 -15.01 -27.85 -15.66
C LEU A 178 -15.55 -26.74 -14.74
N ALA A 179 -16.87 -26.64 -14.64
CA ALA A 179 -17.52 -25.73 -13.70
C ALA A 179 -18.87 -26.26 -13.24
N GLU A 180 -19.31 -25.87 -12.03
CA GLU A 180 -20.63 -26.19 -11.47
C GLU A 180 -21.51 -24.94 -11.50
N ASP A 181 -22.73 -25.07 -12.03
CA ASP A 181 -23.72 -24.00 -12.03
C ASP A 181 -24.57 -23.98 -10.73
N GLY A 182 -25.44 -22.96 -10.61
CA GLY A 182 -26.32 -22.81 -9.46
C GLY A 182 -27.33 -23.96 -9.24
N ASP A 183 -27.56 -24.81 -10.24
CA ASP A 183 -28.48 -25.95 -10.21
C ASP A 183 -27.75 -27.29 -9.96
N LYS A 184 -26.52 -27.24 -9.40
CA LYS A 184 -25.63 -28.41 -9.15
C LYS A 184 -25.41 -29.24 -10.42
N THR A 185 -25.27 -28.57 -11.55
CA THR A 185 -24.97 -29.22 -12.83
C THR A 185 -23.53 -28.85 -13.24
N LEU A 186 -22.73 -29.88 -13.51
CA LEU A 186 -21.39 -29.69 -14.07
C LEU A 186 -21.50 -29.40 -15.56
N TRP A 187 -20.84 -28.33 -15.98
CA TRP A 187 -20.54 -28.00 -17.36
C TRP A 187 -19.15 -28.48 -17.66
N ILE A 188 -19.03 -29.34 -18.67
CA ILE A 188 -17.79 -30.04 -19.00
C ILE A 188 -17.46 -29.71 -20.43
N ASP A 189 -16.40 -28.93 -20.68
CA ASP A 189 -15.90 -28.67 -22.01
C ASP A 189 -14.88 -29.73 -22.41
N THR A 190 -15.12 -30.38 -23.54
CA THR A 190 -14.30 -31.50 -24.03
C THR A 190 -13.88 -31.29 -25.48
N ASN A 191 -12.90 -32.09 -25.95
CA ASN A 191 -12.55 -32.14 -27.38
C ASN A 191 -13.67 -32.70 -28.28
N LYS A 192 -14.72 -33.28 -27.70
CA LYS A 192 -15.94 -33.74 -28.38
C LYS A 192 -17.09 -32.75 -28.25
N GLY A 193 -16.85 -31.58 -27.65
CA GLY A 193 -17.82 -30.55 -27.43
C GLY A 193 -18.24 -30.40 -25.97
N LEU A 194 -19.27 -29.55 -25.74
CA LEU A 194 -19.79 -29.21 -24.42
C LEU A 194 -20.72 -30.30 -23.92
N MET A 195 -20.59 -30.71 -22.66
CA MET A 195 -21.47 -31.71 -22.01
C MET A 195 -21.98 -31.18 -20.68
N ARG A 196 -23.11 -31.74 -20.19
CA ARG A 196 -23.68 -31.43 -18.88
C ARG A 196 -23.92 -32.69 -18.07
N TYR A 197 -23.59 -32.62 -16.77
CA TYR A 197 -23.82 -33.73 -15.85
C TYR A 197 -24.46 -33.21 -14.56
N SER A 198 -25.63 -33.74 -14.21
CA SER A 198 -26.31 -33.41 -12.97
C SER A 198 -25.73 -34.21 -11.81
N LEU A 199 -25.19 -33.48 -10.82
CA LEU A 199 -24.65 -34.10 -9.58
C LEU A 199 -25.79 -34.71 -8.74
N GLU A 200 -26.97 -34.11 -8.73
CA GLU A 200 -28.15 -34.60 -8.02
C GLU A 200 -28.68 -35.91 -8.62
N LYS A 201 -28.90 -35.94 -9.95
CA LYS A 201 -29.41 -37.11 -10.66
C LYS A 201 -28.32 -38.15 -10.98
N LYS A 202 -27.05 -37.81 -10.80
CA LYS A 202 -25.90 -38.64 -11.13
C LYS A 202 -25.91 -39.18 -12.57
N GLN A 203 -26.32 -38.33 -13.53
CA GLN A 203 -26.38 -38.70 -14.94
C GLN A 203 -26.14 -37.53 -15.87
N PHE A 204 -25.70 -37.81 -17.10
CA PHE A 204 -25.66 -36.82 -18.17
C PHE A 204 -27.06 -36.28 -18.50
N VAL A 205 -27.15 -34.97 -18.68
CA VAL A 205 -28.40 -34.31 -19.07
C VAL A 205 -28.23 -33.63 -20.41
N SER A 206 -29.37 -33.57 -21.17
CA SER A 206 -29.33 -32.92 -22.47
C SER A 206 -28.95 -31.45 -22.38
N LEU A 207 -28.22 -30.98 -23.39
CA LEU A 207 -27.92 -29.55 -23.52
C LEU A 207 -29.21 -28.78 -23.91
N PRO A 208 -29.30 -27.51 -23.47
CA PRO A 208 -30.40 -26.65 -23.92
C PRO A 208 -30.43 -26.52 -25.44
N THR A 209 -31.61 -26.48 -26.02
CA THR A 209 -31.79 -26.45 -27.48
C THR A 209 -31.11 -25.28 -28.16
N LEU A 210 -31.02 -24.14 -27.49
CA LEU A 210 -30.32 -22.93 -28.00
C LEU A 210 -28.82 -23.10 -28.22
N ILE A 211 -28.16 -23.92 -27.40
CA ILE A 211 -26.72 -24.12 -27.50
C ILE A 211 -26.35 -25.43 -28.22
N GLN A 212 -27.28 -26.36 -28.41
CA GLN A 212 -27.03 -27.62 -29.14
C GLN A 212 -26.35 -27.43 -30.48
N PRO A 213 -26.71 -26.45 -31.33
CA PRO A 213 -26.05 -26.26 -32.63
C PRO A 213 -24.56 -25.92 -32.57
N PHE A 214 -24.10 -25.37 -31.41
CA PHE A 214 -22.73 -24.88 -31.21
C PHE A 214 -21.84 -25.87 -30.47
N THR A 215 -22.39 -26.96 -29.93
CA THR A 215 -21.66 -27.85 -29.01
C THR A 215 -20.40 -28.48 -29.60
N LEU A 216 -20.48 -28.96 -30.83
CA LEU A 216 -19.37 -29.57 -31.54
C LEU A 216 -18.30 -28.56 -32.03
N GLN A 217 -18.66 -27.28 -32.00
CA GLN A 217 -17.78 -26.17 -32.40
C GLN A 217 -17.18 -25.40 -31.19
N CYS A 218 -17.50 -25.81 -29.98
CA CYS A 218 -17.00 -25.18 -28.78
C CYS A 218 -15.48 -25.44 -28.65
N ASN A 219 -14.68 -24.38 -28.67
CA ASN A 219 -13.24 -24.44 -28.51
C ASN A 219 -12.77 -24.06 -27.10
N ASN A 220 -13.54 -23.24 -26.39
CA ASN A 220 -13.29 -22.83 -25.04
C ASN A 220 -14.59 -22.46 -24.34
N ALA A 221 -14.69 -22.73 -23.04
CA ALA A 221 -15.83 -22.37 -22.22
C ALA A 221 -15.35 -21.88 -20.85
N ALA A 222 -16.11 -20.95 -20.24
CA ALA A 222 -15.87 -20.46 -18.89
C ALA A 222 -17.19 -20.09 -18.21
N LEU A 223 -17.43 -20.56 -17.01
CA LEU A 223 -18.56 -20.12 -16.20
C LEU A 223 -18.17 -18.80 -15.52
N ILE A 224 -18.72 -17.71 -15.98
CA ILE A 224 -18.41 -16.36 -15.48
C ILE A 224 -19.25 -15.96 -14.26
N SER A 225 -20.34 -16.68 -14.02
CA SER A 225 -21.13 -16.65 -12.77
C SER A 225 -21.90 -17.94 -12.64
N SER A 226 -22.52 -18.21 -11.48
CA SER A 226 -23.38 -19.40 -11.27
C SER A 226 -24.50 -19.55 -12.30
N ASN A 227 -24.79 -18.53 -13.08
CA ASN A 227 -25.91 -18.46 -14.02
C ASN A 227 -25.51 -18.07 -15.46
N GLN A 228 -24.23 -17.86 -15.74
CA GLN A 228 -23.75 -17.39 -17.05
C GLN A 228 -22.57 -18.21 -17.53
N LEU A 229 -22.72 -18.87 -18.66
CA LEU A 229 -21.69 -19.61 -19.37
C LEU A 229 -21.22 -18.80 -20.58
N LEU A 230 -19.94 -18.39 -20.60
CA LEU A 230 -19.27 -17.88 -21.79
C LEU A 230 -18.68 -19.05 -22.54
N PHE A 231 -18.86 -19.11 -23.85
CA PHE A 231 -18.21 -20.10 -24.71
C PHE A 231 -17.95 -19.53 -26.10
N ASN A 232 -16.95 -20.03 -26.79
CA ASN A 232 -16.68 -19.67 -28.18
C ASN A 232 -16.88 -20.82 -29.14
N THR A 233 -17.11 -20.43 -30.37
CA THR A 233 -17.09 -21.29 -31.56
C THR A 233 -15.96 -20.82 -32.48
N ASN A 234 -15.80 -21.44 -33.64
CA ASN A 234 -14.83 -21.00 -34.65
C ASN A 234 -15.04 -19.57 -35.15
N ASN A 235 -16.27 -19.02 -35.01
CA ASN A 235 -16.64 -17.75 -35.63
C ASN A 235 -16.99 -16.65 -34.63
N ASP A 236 -17.48 -17.00 -33.45
CA ASP A 236 -18.01 -16.03 -32.48
C ASP A 236 -17.91 -16.56 -31.05
N PHE A 237 -18.00 -15.68 -30.06
CA PHE A 237 -18.19 -16.06 -28.67
C PHE A 237 -19.50 -15.50 -28.08
N PHE A 238 -20.10 -16.32 -27.21
CA PHE A 238 -21.45 -16.14 -26.72
C PHE A 238 -21.52 -16.24 -25.21
N VAL A 239 -22.45 -15.48 -24.61
CA VAL A 239 -22.89 -15.72 -23.23
C VAL A 239 -24.25 -16.41 -23.28
N TYR A 240 -24.34 -17.58 -22.65
CA TYR A 240 -25.58 -18.30 -22.40
C TYR A 240 -26.03 -18.07 -20.95
N HIS A 241 -27.22 -17.55 -20.79
CA HIS A 241 -27.86 -17.33 -19.51
C HIS A 241 -28.65 -18.56 -19.10
N ILE A 242 -28.23 -19.28 -18.07
CA ILE A 242 -28.72 -20.62 -17.73
C ILE A 242 -30.16 -20.59 -17.32
N GLN A 243 -30.57 -19.75 -16.38
CA GLN A 243 -31.93 -19.67 -15.85
C GLN A 243 -32.93 -19.09 -16.85
N SER A 244 -32.61 -18.03 -17.56
CA SER A 244 -33.49 -17.40 -18.53
C SER A 244 -33.49 -18.12 -19.87
N ASN A 245 -32.60 -19.08 -20.11
CA ASN A 245 -32.42 -19.81 -21.36
C ASN A 245 -32.29 -18.84 -22.56
N THR A 246 -31.37 -17.83 -22.42
CA THR A 246 -31.17 -16.85 -23.47
C THR A 246 -29.69 -16.87 -23.90
N LEU A 247 -29.44 -16.58 -25.18
CA LEU A 247 -28.12 -16.57 -25.80
C LEU A 247 -27.83 -15.19 -26.37
N CYS A 248 -26.69 -14.63 -26.04
CA CYS A 248 -26.21 -13.35 -26.56
C CYS A 248 -24.84 -13.52 -27.25
N ASN A 249 -24.70 -13.01 -28.46
CA ASN A 249 -23.44 -12.95 -29.17
C ASN A 249 -22.66 -11.68 -28.75
N LEU A 250 -21.54 -11.83 -28.04
CA LEU A 250 -20.71 -10.71 -27.63
C LEU A 250 -19.74 -10.22 -28.68
N SER A 251 -19.37 -11.08 -29.63
CA SER A 251 -18.37 -10.78 -30.67
C SER A 251 -18.97 -10.30 -31.97
N LYS A 252 -20.31 -10.06 -32.04
CA LYS A 252 -21.04 -9.74 -33.28
C LYS A 252 -20.42 -8.59 -34.07
N ASP A 253 -20.04 -7.52 -33.36
CA ASP A 253 -19.49 -6.29 -33.94
C ASP A 253 -17.96 -6.17 -33.71
N LEU A 254 -17.29 -7.27 -33.31
CA LEU A 254 -15.86 -7.31 -33.07
C LEU A 254 -15.13 -8.06 -34.21
N GLU A 255 -13.88 -7.65 -34.45
CA GLU A 255 -12.98 -8.42 -35.35
C GLU A 255 -12.43 -9.68 -34.65
N VAL A 256 -12.37 -9.64 -33.30
CA VAL A 256 -11.90 -10.74 -32.45
C VAL A 256 -12.99 -11.78 -32.30
N LYS A 257 -12.66 -13.04 -32.56
CA LYS A 257 -13.62 -14.16 -32.55
C LYS A 257 -13.31 -15.22 -31.52
N ASP A 258 -12.21 -15.09 -30.80
CA ASP A 258 -11.78 -16.04 -29.79
C ASP A 258 -11.41 -15.34 -28.49
N PHE A 259 -11.55 -16.05 -27.37
CA PHE A 259 -11.11 -15.58 -26.05
C PHE A 259 -10.24 -16.64 -25.36
N ARG A 260 -9.33 -16.20 -24.47
CA ARG A 260 -8.48 -17.08 -23.69
C ARG A 260 -8.96 -17.28 -22.27
N CYS A 261 -9.43 -16.21 -21.65
CA CYS A 261 -9.91 -16.21 -20.28
C CYS A 261 -11.01 -15.18 -20.08
N ALA A 262 -11.81 -15.36 -19.05
CA ALA A 262 -12.86 -14.41 -18.69
C ALA A 262 -13.07 -14.37 -17.18
N ALA A 263 -13.49 -13.21 -16.67
CA ALA A 263 -13.88 -12.99 -15.29
C ALA A 263 -15.02 -11.99 -15.22
N THR A 264 -15.81 -12.03 -14.16
CA THR A 264 -16.78 -10.96 -13.83
C THR A 264 -16.23 -10.09 -12.72
N ASP A 265 -16.42 -8.78 -12.84
CA ASP A 265 -16.13 -7.90 -11.73
C ASP A 265 -17.31 -7.85 -10.72
N HIS A 266 -17.06 -7.29 -9.54
CA HIS A 266 -18.06 -7.19 -8.47
C HIS A 266 -19.31 -6.38 -8.88
N THR A 267 -19.23 -5.55 -9.93
CA THR A 267 -20.37 -4.83 -10.51
C THR A 267 -21.15 -5.69 -11.51
N GLY A 268 -20.65 -6.87 -11.85
CA GLY A 268 -21.24 -7.81 -12.79
C GLY A 268 -20.95 -7.51 -14.27
N ASN A 269 -19.92 -6.71 -14.58
CA ASN A 269 -19.42 -6.58 -15.92
C ASN A 269 -18.50 -7.75 -16.26
N ILE A 270 -18.50 -8.12 -17.52
CA ILE A 270 -17.75 -9.27 -18.04
C ILE A 270 -16.47 -8.77 -18.67
N TRP A 271 -15.34 -9.19 -18.13
CA TRP A 271 -13.99 -8.97 -18.65
C TRP A 271 -13.58 -10.17 -19.48
N VAL A 272 -13.25 -9.95 -20.72
CA VAL A 272 -12.87 -11.00 -21.68
C VAL A 272 -11.45 -10.74 -22.17
N GLY A 273 -10.53 -11.63 -21.80
CA GLY A 273 -9.14 -11.59 -22.24
C GLY A 273 -8.92 -12.30 -23.57
N THR A 274 -8.28 -11.64 -24.51
CA THR A 274 -8.03 -12.11 -25.89
C THR A 274 -6.57 -11.93 -26.27
N GLU A 275 -6.18 -12.24 -27.51
CA GLU A 275 -4.88 -11.91 -28.11
C GLU A 275 -4.69 -10.39 -28.33
N TYR A 276 -5.79 -9.62 -28.34
CA TYR A 276 -5.79 -8.20 -28.70
C TYR A 276 -6.13 -7.31 -27.53
N GLY A 277 -5.98 -7.80 -26.28
CA GLY A 277 -6.30 -7.08 -25.07
C GLY A 277 -7.53 -7.57 -24.38
N ILE A 278 -8.13 -6.68 -23.57
CA ILE A 278 -9.28 -6.95 -22.72
C ILE A 278 -10.51 -6.20 -23.27
N PHE A 279 -11.59 -6.92 -23.51
CA PHE A 279 -12.89 -6.34 -23.82
C PHE A 279 -13.79 -6.41 -22.57
N VAL A 280 -14.42 -5.31 -22.22
CA VAL A 280 -15.31 -5.23 -21.05
C VAL A 280 -16.73 -4.97 -21.52
N PHE A 281 -17.66 -5.85 -21.11
CA PHE A 281 -19.08 -5.75 -21.42
C PHE A 281 -19.87 -5.47 -20.15
N ASN A 282 -20.88 -4.61 -20.24
CA ASN A 282 -21.80 -4.37 -19.13
C ASN A 282 -22.82 -5.52 -18.97
N LYS A 283 -23.68 -5.44 -17.93
CA LYS A 283 -24.76 -6.40 -17.68
C LYS A 283 -25.78 -6.53 -18.83
N LEU A 284 -25.82 -5.56 -19.72
CA LEU A 284 -26.67 -5.57 -20.92
C LEU A 284 -25.93 -6.12 -22.14
N TYR A 285 -24.72 -6.67 -21.93
CA TYR A 285 -23.83 -7.21 -22.97
C TYR A 285 -23.35 -6.20 -24.02
N GLN A 286 -23.35 -4.91 -23.66
CA GLN A 286 -22.80 -3.85 -24.49
C GLN A 286 -21.33 -3.68 -24.19
N LEU A 287 -20.50 -3.53 -25.21
CA LEU A 287 -19.10 -3.20 -25.06
C LEU A 287 -18.97 -1.80 -24.47
N ILE A 288 -18.28 -1.68 -23.33
CA ILE A 288 -18.07 -0.42 -22.62
C ILE A 288 -16.61 0.01 -22.59
N ALA A 289 -15.67 -0.92 -22.80
CA ALA A 289 -14.24 -0.61 -22.87
C ALA A 289 -13.45 -1.67 -23.64
N HIS A 290 -12.35 -1.24 -24.25
CA HIS A 290 -11.32 -2.07 -24.83
C HIS A 290 -9.96 -1.55 -24.36
N TYR A 291 -9.16 -2.41 -23.71
CA TYR A 291 -7.83 -2.10 -23.21
C TYR A 291 -6.80 -2.91 -24.01
N GLU A 292 -5.84 -2.23 -24.57
CA GLU A 292 -4.72 -2.82 -25.32
C GLU A 292 -3.39 -2.21 -24.90
N GLN A 293 -2.31 -2.78 -25.34
CA GLN A 293 -0.97 -2.27 -25.12
C GLN A 293 -0.80 -0.89 -25.77
N SER A 294 -0.15 0.04 -25.04
CA SER A 294 0.20 1.36 -25.56
C SER A 294 1.61 1.76 -25.13
N GLU A 295 2.48 1.99 -26.10
CA GLU A 295 3.84 2.50 -25.84
C GLU A 295 3.83 3.96 -25.35
N ARG A 296 2.73 4.69 -25.56
CA ARG A 296 2.60 6.13 -25.23
C ARG A 296 1.97 6.38 -23.87
N ASP A 297 1.27 5.39 -23.34
CA ASP A 297 0.58 5.47 -22.05
C ASP A 297 1.11 4.38 -21.12
N LEU A 298 1.97 4.77 -20.19
CA LEU A 298 2.56 3.87 -19.20
C LEU A 298 1.53 3.29 -18.21
N SER A 299 0.31 3.80 -18.20
CA SER A 299 -0.79 3.28 -17.39
C SER A 299 -1.71 2.32 -18.15
N ALA A 300 -1.48 2.11 -19.44
CA ALA A 300 -2.14 1.09 -20.24
C ALA A 300 -1.58 -0.30 -19.91
N LEU A 301 -2.17 -1.33 -20.54
CA LEU A 301 -1.58 -2.67 -20.50
C LEU A 301 -0.16 -2.64 -21.11
N ASN A 302 0.75 -3.39 -20.51
CA ASN A 302 2.12 -3.51 -21.02
C ASN A 302 2.29 -4.61 -22.09
N ASP A 303 1.22 -5.41 -22.31
CA ASP A 303 1.16 -6.44 -23.36
C ASP A 303 -0.32 -6.73 -23.70
N SER A 304 -0.63 -7.07 -24.96
CA SER A 304 -2.01 -7.31 -25.40
C SER A 304 -2.49 -8.77 -25.24
N PRO A 305 -1.68 -9.83 -25.44
CA PRO A 305 -2.12 -11.21 -25.24
C PRO A 305 -2.39 -11.51 -23.76
N ILE A 306 -3.67 -11.70 -23.41
CA ILE A 306 -4.14 -11.91 -22.03
C ILE A 306 -4.32 -13.41 -21.77
N TYR A 307 -3.62 -13.94 -20.77
CA TYR A 307 -3.61 -15.37 -20.42
C TYR A 307 -4.45 -15.70 -19.19
N SER A 308 -4.54 -14.78 -18.25
CA SER A 308 -5.33 -14.97 -17.03
C SER A 308 -5.96 -13.68 -16.54
N LEU A 309 -7.19 -13.80 -15.99
CA LEU A 309 -7.93 -12.74 -15.33
C LEU A 309 -8.38 -13.27 -13.96
N TYR A 310 -8.20 -12.48 -12.93
CA TYR A 310 -8.62 -12.85 -11.58
C TYR A 310 -9.06 -11.60 -10.80
N GLN A 311 -10.25 -11.64 -10.18
CA GLN A 311 -10.69 -10.62 -9.24
C GLN A 311 -10.38 -11.06 -7.81
N ASP A 312 -9.65 -10.24 -7.05
CA ASP A 312 -9.36 -10.52 -5.65
C ASP A 312 -10.52 -10.14 -4.71
N LYS A 313 -10.39 -10.50 -3.42
CA LYS A 313 -11.40 -10.22 -2.40
C LYS A 313 -11.64 -8.73 -2.14
N ALA A 314 -10.69 -7.88 -2.51
CA ALA A 314 -10.78 -6.42 -2.43
C ALA A 314 -11.33 -5.79 -3.73
N HIS A 315 -11.79 -6.63 -4.68
CA HIS A 315 -12.35 -6.26 -5.98
C HIS A 315 -11.33 -5.72 -6.99
N ASN A 316 -10.02 -5.81 -6.74
CA ASN A 316 -9.02 -5.48 -7.73
C ASN A 316 -9.01 -6.52 -8.84
N MET A 317 -8.76 -6.09 -10.08
CA MET A 317 -8.68 -6.99 -11.23
C MET A 317 -7.21 -7.23 -11.60
N TRP A 318 -6.77 -8.48 -11.48
CA TRP A 318 -5.42 -8.95 -11.82
C TRP A 318 -5.42 -9.56 -13.22
N VAL A 319 -4.44 -9.19 -14.01
CA VAL A 319 -4.32 -9.53 -15.44
C VAL A 319 -2.95 -10.12 -15.70
N GLY A 320 -2.89 -11.38 -16.09
CA GLY A 320 -1.66 -12.05 -16.53
C GLY A 320 -1.52 -11.99 -18.05
N THR A 321 -0.36 -11.55 -18.52
CA THR A 321 -0.03 -11.40 -19.95
C THR A 321 1.04 -12.39 -20.40
N TYR A 322 1.30 -12.43 -21.69
CA TYR A 322 2.30 -13.36 -22.25
C TYR A 322 3.73 -12.85 -22.10
N PHE A 323 3.99 -11.58 -22.40
CA PHE A 323 5.33 -10.99 -22.34
C PHE A 323 5.47 -9.85 -21.32
N GLY A 324 4.36 -9.29 -20.85
CA GLY A 324 4.34 -8.08 -20.01
C GLY A 324 4.38 -8.33 -18.50
N GLY A 325 4.18 -9.57 -18.04
CA GLY A 325 4.04 -9.86 -16.60
C GLY A 325 2.62 -9.72 -16.12
N VAL A 326 2.46 -9.19 -14.92
CA VAL A 326 1.16 -8.93 -14.28
C VAL A 326 0.80 -7.47 -14.44
N ASN A 327 -0.42 -7.20 -14.91
CA ASN A 327 -1.07 -5.90 -14.79
C ASN A 327 -2.19 -6.00 -13.76
N TYR A 328 -2.46 -4.94 -13.02
CA TYR A 328 -3.59 -4.96 -12.10
C TYR A 328 -4.25 -3.59 -11.98
N TYR A 329 -5.58 -3.61 -11.98
CA TYR A 329 -6.42 -2.44 -11.77
C TYR A 329 -6.90 -2.43 -10.31
N ILE A 330 -6.70 -1.32 -9.63
CA ILE A 330 -7.18 -1.09 -8.28
C ILE A 330 -8.60 -0.54 -8.33
N PHE A 331 -9.53 -1.27 -7.73
CA PHE A 331 -10.92 -0.84 -7.66
C PHE A 331 -11.07 0.51 -6.93
N GLY A 332 -11.78 1.45 -7.57
CA GLY A 332 -11.98 2.79 -7.01
C GLY A 332 -10.83 3.77 -7.23
N SER A 333 -9.79 3.39 -7.98
CA SER A 333 -8.73 4.32 -8.38
C SER A 333 -9.10 5.20 -9.59
N ASP A 334 -10.29 5.03 -10.14
CA ASP A 334 -10.84 5.73 -11.31
C ASP A 334 -11.79 6.89 -10.99
N GLN A 335 -11.89 7.26 -9.70
CA GLN A 335 -12.82 8.30 -9.24
C GLN A 335 -12.41 9.74 -9.63
N PHE A 336 -11.20 9.92 -10.16
CA PHE A 336 -10.69 11.21 -10.65
C PHE A 336 -10.48 11.17 -12.17
N GLN A 337 -11.13 12.08 -12.90
CA GLN A 337 -10.82 12.30 -14.31
C GLN A 337 -9.49 13.03 -14.42
N ILE A 338 -8.55 12.49 -15.20
CA ILE A 338 -7.20 13.02 -15.33
C ILE A 338 -7.04 13.69 -16.70
N TYR A 339 -6.42 14.86 -16.71
CA TYR A 339 -6.01 15.61 -17.89
C TYR A 339 -4.49 15.72 -17.90
N PRO A 340 -3.80 14.79 -18.57
CA PRO A 340 -2.35 14.76 -18.58
C PRO A 340 -1.77 15.87 -19.46
N TYR A 341 -0.48 16.17 -19.26
CA TYR A 341 0.27 16.99 -20.20
C TYR A 341 1.00 16.12 -21.24
N GLY A 342 1.30 16.70 -22.40
CA GLY A 342 2.06 15.97 -23.41
C GLY A 342 1.86 16.49 -24.84
N ALA A 343 2.41 15.79 -25.82
CA ALA A 343 2.32 16.14 -27.21
C ALA A 343 1.04 15.63 -27.90
N SER A 344 0.34 14.68 -27.29
CA SER A 344 -0.83 14.04 -27.89
C SER A 344 -2.04 14.97 -27.95
N PHE A 345 -2.98 14.63 -28.83
CA PHE A 345 -4.30 15.26 -28.87
C PHE A 345 -4.98 15.11 -27.51
N ASN A 346 -5.70 16.12 -27.09
CA ASN A 346 -6.39 16.18 -25.80
C ASN A 346 -5.51 16.19 -24.54
N HIS A 347 -4.23 16.53 -24.70
CA HIS A 347 -3.30 16.77 -23.60
C HIS A 347 -3.02 18.26 -23.41
N LEU A 348 -2.75 18.67 -22.18
CA LEU A 348 -2.31 20.02 -21.86
C LEU A 348 -0.94 20.32 -22.48
N SER A 349 -0.70 21.55 -22.88
CA SER A 349 0.59 21.99 -23.43
C SER A 349 1.68 22.11 -22.37
N GLY A 350 1.31 22.34 -21.11
CA GLY A 350 2.23 22.44 -19.96
C GLY A 350 1.84 21.51 -18.84
N LYS A 351 2.81 21.10 -18.02
CA LYS A 351 2.61 20.17 -16.92
C LYS A 351 2.14 20.83 -15.62
N ALA A 352 2.65 22.04 -15.32
CA ALA A 352 2.37 22.72 -14.05
C ALA A 352 1.17 23.66 -14.21
N VAL A 353 -0.02 23.16 -13.85
CA VAL A 353 -1.26 23.95 -13.94
C VAL A 353 -1.34 24.92 -12.77
N ARG A 354 -1.44 26.23 -13.09
CA ARG A 354 -1.35 27.31 -12.10
C ARG A 354 -2.70 27.87 -11.70
N GLN A 355 -3.57 28.15 -12.65
CA GLN A 355 -4.92 28.63 -12.40
C GLN A 355 -5.91 28.11 -13.43
N ILE A 356 -7.13 27.86 -12.97
CA ILE A 356 -8.24 27.40 -13.77
C ILE A 356 -9.40 28.36 -13.51
N ILE A 357 -10.06 28.86 -14.56
CA ILE A 357 -11.26 29.72 -14.44
C ILE A 357 -12.33 29.27 -15.41
N ASN A 358 -13.59 29.52 -15.06
CA ASN A 358 -14.73 29.30 -15.93
C ASN A 358 -14.66 30.27 -17.16
N ALA A 359 -14.93 29.71 -18.33
CA ALA A 359 -15.10 30.48 -19.57
C ALA A 359 -16.59 30.80 -19.82
N PRO A 360 -16.95 31.78 -20.67
CA PRO A 360 -18.33 32.21 -20.89
C PRO A 360 -19.27 31.17 -21.48
N ASP A 361 -18.72 30.16 -22.17
CA ASP A 361 -19.42 29.06 -22.83
C ASP A 361 -19.47 27.78 -21.99
N ASN A 362 -19.28 27.89 -20.68
CA ASN A 362 -19.14 26.78 -19.71
C ASN A 362 -17.89 25.92 -19.93
N GLY A 363 -16.94 26.31 -20.77
CA GLY A 363 -15.62 25.73 -20.84
C GLY A 363 -14.71 26.23 -19.71
N LEU A 364 -13.42 25.89 -19.77
CA LEU A 364 -12.42 26.35 -18.81
C LEU A 364 -11.18 26.91 -19.51
N TYR A 365 -10.69 28.05 -19.04
CA TYR A 365 -9.35 28.49 -19.33
C TYR A 365 -8.37 27.95 -18.29
N ILE A 366 -7.25 27.42 -18.77
CA ILE A 366 -6.26 26.72 -17.94
C ILE A 366 -4.88 27.34 -18.19
N ALA A 367 -4.36 28.02 -17.18
CA ALA A 367 -3.02 28.59 -17.20
C ALA A 367 -1.98 27.61 -16.71
N THR A 368 -0.85 27.52 -17.43
CA THR A 368 0.29 26.70 -17.01
C THR A 368 1.57 27.54 -16.92
N GLU A 369 2.49 27.13 -16.04
CA GLU A 369 3.76 27.85 -15.82
C GLU A 369 4.78 27.61 -16.95
N ASP A 370 4.60 26.56 -17.73
CA ASP A 370 5.58 26.08 -18.71
C ASP A 370 5.04 25.88 -20.13
N GLY A 371 3.71 25.88 -20.32
CA GLY A 371 3.06 25.60 -21.60
C GLY A 371 2.12 26.66 -22.10
N GLY A 372 1.77 27.69 -21.30
CA GLY A 372 0.87 28.76 -21.68
C GLY A 372 -0.60 28.53 -21.36
N LEU A 373 -1.51 29.13 -22.12
CA LEU A 373 -2.95 29.07 -21.93
C LEU A 373 -3.56 27.94 -22.74
N ASN A 374 -4.29 27.05 -22.08
CA ASN A 374 -5.09 25.99 -22.70
C ASN A 374 -6.58 26.30 -22.49
N TYR A 375 -7.44 25.70 -23.31
CA TYR A 375 -8.88 25.79 -23.17
C TYR A 375 -9.53 24.42 -23.23
N LEU A 376 -10.36 24.08 -22.24
CA LEU A 376 -11.16 22.85 -22.17
C LEU A 376 -12.62 23.17 -22.48
N ASN A 377 -13.18 22.56 -23.54
CA ASN A 377 -14.57 22.75 -23.92
C ASN A 377 -15.54 21.82 -23.11
N ASN A 378 -16.84 21.99 -23.29
CA ASN A 378 -17.87 21.20 -22.62
C ASN A 378 -17.86 19.71 -23.00
N LYS A 379 -17.23 19.34 -24.12
CA LYS A 379 -17.03 17.95 -24.52
C LYS A 379 -15.78 17.33 -23.93
N LYS A 380 -15.13 18.04 -23.00
CA LYS A 380 -13.87 17.64 -22.39
C LYS A 380 -12.70 17.50 -23.40
N GLU A 381 -12.73 18.28 -24.48
CA GLU A 381 -11.65 18.38 -25.47
C GLU A 381 -10.77 19.59 -25.19
N ILE A 382 -9.47 19.40 -25.26
CA ILE A 382 -8.47 20.44 -24.99
C ILE A 382 -8.03 21.11 -26.28
N THR A 383 -8.23 22.43 -26.36
CA THR A 383 -7.54 23.29 -27.32
C THR A 383 -6.21 23.73 -26.72
N ARG A 384 -5.13 23.24 -27.31
CA ARG A 384 -3.75 23.43 -26.82
C ARG A 384 -3.28 24.88 -26.98
N ALA A 385 -2.33 25.28 -26.17
CA ALA A 385 -1.79 26.64 -26.11
C ALA A 385 -1.25 27.12 -27.46
N GLU A 386 -0.60 26.26 -28.25
CA GLU A 386 -0.01 26.64 -29.53
C GLU A 386 -1.08 27.18 -30.50
N ARG A 387 -2.25 26.54 -30.54
CA ARG A 387 -3.39 27.00 -31.36
C ARG A 387 -4.06 28.22 -30.77
N LEU A 388 -4.32 28.22 -29.48
CA LEU A 388 -5.01 29.26 -28.74
C LEU A 388 -4.20 30.58 -28.77
N HIS A 389 -2.90 30.51 -28.49
CA HIS A 389 -1.99 31.66 -28.53
C HIS A 389 -1.92 32.30 -29.91
N LYS A 390 -1.92 31.52 -30.98
CA LYS A 390 -1.96 32.04 -32.34
C LYS A 390 -3.26 32.80 -32.62
N GLN A 391 -4.39 32.28 -32.13
CA GLN A 391 -5.70 32.90 -32.27
C GLN A 391 -5.80 34.22 -31.48
N MET A 392 -5.31 34.20 -30.22
CA MET A 392 -5.43 35.35 -29.29
C MET A 392 -4.22 36.28 -29.31
N GLN A 393 -3.23 36.03 -30.15
CA GLN A 393 -1.97 36.80 -30.22
C GLN A 393 -1.23 36.89 -28.86
N ILE A 394 -1.21 35.78 -28.12
CA ILE A 394 -0.51 35.64 -26.84
C ILE A 394 0.88 35.06 -27.10
N TYR A 395 1.93 35.70 -26.56
CA TYR A 395 3.32 35.28 -26.73
C TYR A 395 4.01 34.87 -25.41
N ALA A 396 3.22 34.50 -24.44
CA ALA A 396 3.71 34.13 -23.11
C ALA A 396 3.44 32.66 -22.80
N LYS A 397 4.45 31.93 -22.30
CA LYS A 397 4.32 30.51 -21.87
C LYS A 397 4.16 30.34 -20.36
N ASN A 398 4.60 31.32 -19.57
CA ASN A 398 4.55 31.28 -18.12
C ASN A 398 3.42 32.19 -17.60
N ILE A 399 2.25 31.57 -17.34
CA ILE A 399 1.03 32.28 -16.95
C ILE A 399 0.67 31.84 -15.53
N HIS A 400 0.63 32.81 -14.60
CA HIS A 400 0.36 32.53 -13.19
C HIS A 400 -1.07 32.79 -12.75
N SER A 401 -1.73 33.77 -13.39
CA SER A 401 -3.10 34.14 -13.03
C SER A 401 -3.96 34.53 -14.21
N LEU A 402 -5.26 34.31 -14.06
CA LEU A 402 -6.30 34.59 -15.03
C LEU A 402 -7.45 35.33 -14.35
N TRP A 403 -8.05 36.30 -15.09
CA TRP A 403 -9.30 36.90 -14.69
C TRP A 403 -10.17 37.15 -15.91
N LEU A 404 -11.43 36.70 -15.84
CA LEU A 404 -12.42 36.97 -16.87
C LEU A 404 -13.22 38.19 -16.48
N ASP A 405 -13.18 39.21 -17.34
CA ASP A 405 -13.89 40.44 -17.18
C ASP A 405 -15.38 40.31 -17.56
N LYS A 406 -16.21 41.28 -17.16
CA LYS A 406 -17.66 41.32 -17.46
C LYS A 406 -17.98 41.38 -18.95
N ASP A 407 -17.08 41.92 -19.78
CA ASP A 407 -17.19 41.98 -21.23
C ASP A 407 -16.63 40.74 -21.94
N ASN A 408 -16.32 39.68 -21.22
CA ASN A 408 -15.67 38.44 -21.66
C ASN A 408 -14.24 38.65 -22.16
N SER A 409 -13.61 39.80 -21.85
CA SER A 409 -12.19 39.97 -22.09
C SER A 409 -11.38 39.21 -21.04
N LEU A 410 -10.19 38.74 -21.42
CA LEU A 410 -9.36 37.88 -20.57
C LEU A 410 -8.08 38.60 -20.15
N TRP A 411 -7.89 38.74 -18.84
CA TRP A 411 -6.67 39.25 -18.26
C TRP A 411 -5.76 38.09 -17.85
N LEU A 412 -4.47 38.20 -18.16
CA LEU A 412 -3.44 37.20 -17.87
C LEU A 412 -2.33 37.85 -17.06
N GLY A 413 -2.04 37.28 -15.90
CA GLY A 413 -0.88 37.65 -15.09
C GLY A 413 0.32 36.74 -15.42
N LEU A 414 1.43 37.36 -15.78
CA LEU A 414 2.62 36.71 -16.30
C LEU A 414 3.78 36.81 -15.34
N PHE A 415 4.65 35.76 -15.37
CA PHE A 415 5.93 35.83 -14.68
C PHE A 415 6.90 36.79 -15.36
N LEU A 416 7.41 37.80 -14.62
CA LEU A 416 8.35 38.84 -15.08
C LEU A 416 7.84 39.68 -16.27
N LYS A 417 6.54 39.63 -16.59
CA LYS A 417 5.92 40.35 -17.70
C LYS A 417 4.59 41.03 -17.33
N GLY A 418 4.32 41.22 -16.02
CA GLY A 418 3.15 41.97 -15.53
C GLY A 418 1.82 41.37 -15.97
N ALA A 419 1.01 42.17 -16.69
CA ALA A 419 -0.31 41.76 -17.12
C ALA A 419 -0.49 41.93 -18.66
N LEU A 420 -1.20 40.94 -19.24
CA LEU A 420 -1.74 41.02 -20.62
C LEU A 420 -3.26 41.07 -20.54
N HIS A 421 -3.87 41.79 -21.54
CA HIS A 421 -5.31 41.88 -21.69
C HIS A 421 -5.71 41.47 -23.09
N TYR A 422 -6.40 40.35 -23.25
CA TYR A 422 -6.99 39.94 -24.52
C TYR A 422 -8.43 40.44 -24.64
N ILE A 423 -8.73 41.15 -25.69
CA ILE A 423 -10.03 41.76 -25.98
C ILE A 423 -10.67 41.00 -27.16
N PRO A 424 -11.65 40.11 -26.95
CA PRO A 424 -12.16 39.20 -27.97
C PRO A 424 -12.80 39.94 -29.18
N HIS A 425 -13.61 40.97 -28.95
CA HIS A 425 -14.33 41.69 -30.01
C HIS A 425 -13.42 42.47 -30.94
N LEU A 426 -12.21 42.84 -30.48
CA LEU A 426 -11.16 43.49 -31.28
C LEU A 426 -10.13 42.46 -31.79
N ASN A 427 -10.19 41.24 -31.36
CA ASN A 427 -9.17 40.22 -31.58
C ASN A 427 -7.74 40.77 -31.33
N ARG A 428 -7.57 41.49 -30.21
CA ARG A 428 -6.36 42.24 -29.90
C ARG A 428 -5.89 41.91 -28.48
N THR A 429 -4.59 41.76 -28.33
CA THR A 429 -3.92 41.67 -27.02
C THR A 429 -3.15 42.95 -26.73
N VAL A 430 -3.34 43.50 -25.52
CA VAL A 430 -2.62 44.67 -25.00
C VAL A 430 -1.62 44.20 -23.97
N ASP A 431 -0.36 44.55 -24.13
CA ASP A 431 0.72 44.21 -23.21
C ASP A 431 1.01 45.39 -22.26
N TYR A 432 0.56 45.30 -21.03
CA TYR A 432 0.74 46.33 -20.01
C TYR A 432 2.17 46.36 -19.43
N ASN A 433 2.98 45.33 -19.61
CA ASN A 433 4.38 45.37 -19.22
C ASN A 433 5.20 46.36 -20.05
N LEU A 434 4.89 46.50 -21.34
CA LEU A 434 5.51 47.51 -22.21
C LEU A 434 5.15 48.95 -21.84
N LEU A 435 4.12 49.11 -21.00
CA LEU A 435 3.66 50.41 -20.50
C LEU A 435 4.14 50.70 -19.09
N SER A 436 4.85 49.75 -18.43
CA SER A 436 5.34 49.87 -17.07
C SER A 436 6.83 50.22 -17.06
N ASP A 437 7.22 51.08 -16.15
CA ASP A 437 8.63 51.46 -15.91
C ASP A 437 9.37 50.44 -15.00
N GLU A 438 8.64 49.49 -14.38
CA GLU A 438 9.18 48.45 -13.51
C GLU A 438 8.88 47.03 -14.02
N VAL A 439 9.86 46.12 -13.90
CA VAL A 439 9.61 44.69 -14.13
C VAL A 439 8.72 44.15 -13.02
N SER A 440 7.51 43.72 -13.40
CA SER A 440 6.51 43.17 -12.48
C SER A 440 6.12 41.74 -12.85
N SER A 441 5.49 41.03 -11.90
CA SER A 441 4.91 39.71 -12.15
C SER A 441 3.47 39.72 -11.66
N GLY A 442 2.57 39.13 -12.43
CA GLY A 442 1.16 38.94 -12.08
C GLY A 442 0.88 37.58 -11.53
N PHE A 443 1.14 37.32 -10.24
CA PHE A 443 0.86 36.03 -9.58
C PHE A 443 -0.60 35.88 -9.18
N CYS A 444 -1.29 36.99 -8.98
CA CYS A 444 -2.73 37.08 -8.78
C CYS A 444 -3.26 38.29 -9.50
N ILE A 445 -4.50 38.22 -9.99
CA ILE A 445 -5.18 39.30 -10.71
C ILE A 445 -6.67 39.28 -10.37
N ILE A 446 -7.27 40.45 -10.14
CA ILE A 446 -8.69 40.58 -9.82
C ILE A 446 -9.20 41.97 -10.28
N GLU A 447 -10.47 42.04 -10.63
CA GLU A 447 -11.17 43.27 -10.87
C GLU A 447 -11.97 43.69 -9.63
N ASP A 448 -11.93 45.00 -9.30
CA ASP A 448 -12.79 45.54 -8.24
C ASP A 448 -14.13 46.09 -8.80
N LYS A 449 -15.01 46.57 -7.91
CA LYS A 449 -16.31 47.17 -8.30
C LYS A 449 -16.20 48.53 -9.01
N ASN A 450 -15.02 49.18 -9.00
CA ASN A 450 -14.77 50.47 -9.62
C ASN A 450 -14.20 50.34 -11.04
N ASP A 451 -14.13 49.14 -11.60
CA ASP A 451 -13.50 48.78 -12.87
C ASP A 451 -11.97 48.99 -12.87
N HIS A 452 -11.34 48.73 -11.71
CA HIS A 452 -9.89 48.69 -11.60
C HIS A 452 -9.42 47.21 -11.64
N ILE A 453 -8.35 47.00 -12.39
CA ILE A 453 -7.63 45.71 -12.35
C ILE A 453 -6.48 45.80 -11.37
N TRP A 454 -6.51 44.98 -10.37
CA TRP A 454 -5.44 44.79 -9.41
C TRP A 454 -4.63 43.56 -9.74
N TYR A 455 -3.32 43.66 -9.75
CA TYR A 455 -2.46 42.53 -9.87
C TYR A 455 -1.29 42.59 -8.89
N GLY A 456 -0.89 41.44 -8.37
CA GLY A 456 0.13 41.32 -7.35
C GLY A 456 1.20 40.28 -7.68
N GLY A 457 2.37 40.47 -7.13
CA GLY A 457 3.48 39.55 -7.28
C GLY A 457 4.67 39.93 -6.41
N PRO A 458 5.85 39.31 -6.66
CA PRO A 458 7.07 39.59 -5.90
C PRO A 458 7.53 41.05 -5.91
N SER A 459 7.19 41.82 -6.96
CA SER A 459 7.61 43.22 -7.16
C SER A 459 6.71 44.25 -6.48
N GLY A 460 5.51 43.83 -6.08
CA GLY A 460 4.53 44.69 -5.43
C GLY A 460 3.10 44.43 -5.82
N LEU A 461 2.23 45.38 -5.44
CA LEU A 461 0.82 45.47 -5.80
C LEU A 461 0.63 46.63 -6.78
N PHE A 462 -0.02 46.34 -7.88
CA PHE A 462 -0.24 47.28 -8.99
C PHE A 462 -1.72 47.41 -9.31
N LEU A 463 -2.10 48.60 -9.84
CA LEU A 463 -3.46 48.94 -10.27
C LEU A 463 -3.44 49.46 -11.71
N ILE A 464 -4.44 49.03 -12.48
CA ILE A 464 -4.74 49.51 -13.82
C ILE A 464 -6.19 50.05 -13.80
N ASP A 465 -6.38 51.34 -14.07
CA ASP A 465 -7.70 51.98 -14.19
C ASP A 465 -8.23 51.78 -15.61
N LYS A 466 -9.24 50.94 -15.81
CA LYS A 466 -9.82 50.65 -17.14
C LYS A 466 -10.54 51.86 -17.79
N LYS A 467 -10.97 52.84 -16.99
CA LYS A 467 -11.68 54.00 -17.46
C LYS A 467 -10.77 55.03 -18.13
N LYS A 468 -9.48 54.96 -17.82
CA LYS A 468 -8.50 55.90 -18.41
C LYS A 468 -7.94 55.33 -19.71
N ALA A 469 -8.09 56.05 -20.79
CA ALA A 469 -7.44 55.72 -22.07
C ALA A 469 -5.91 55.68 -21.86
N ASN A 470 -5.24 54.61 -22.33
CA ASN A 470 -3.80 54.38 -22.17
C ASN A 470 -3.34 54.34 -20.70
N SER A 471 -4.18 53.78 -19.77
CA SER A 471 -3.81 53.57 -18.38
C SER A 471 -2.51 52.77 -18.30
N ARG A 472 -1.60 53.26 -17.45
CA ARG A 472 -0.37 52.54 -17.13
C ARG A 472 -0.54 51.84 -15.78
N PRO A 473 0.15 50.70 -15.52
CA PRO A 473 0.17 50.12 -14.20
C PRO A 473 0.75 51.10 -13.16
N GLU A 474 -0.02 51.38 -12.12
CA GLU A 474 0.38 52.22 -11.00
C GLU A 474 0.77 51.33 -9.84
N LYS A 475 1.95 51.51 -9.26
CA LYS A 475 2.39 50.78 -8.09
C LYS A 475 1.79 51.36 -6.83
N ILE A 476 0.88 50.60 -6.19
CA ILE A 476 0.20 51.00 -4.97
C ILE A 476 1.00 50.68 -3.72
N SER A 477 1.71 49.53 -3.76
CA SER A 477 2.48 49.04 -2.59
C SER A 477 3.66 48.16 -3.02
N SER A 478 4.72 48.14 -2.22
CA SER A 478 5.85 47.24 -2.39
C SER A 478 5.65 45.90 -1.70
N LEU A 479 4.46 45.60 -1.17
CA LEU A 479 4.10 44.36 -0.56
C LEU A 479 4.14 43.22 -1.59
N ARG A 480 4.80 42.10 -1.21
CA ARG A 480 4.85 40.87 -2.03
C ARG A 480 3.53 40.12 -1.90
N VAL A 481 2.61 40.38 -2.85
CA VAL A 481 1.25 39.84 -2.85
C VAL A 481 1.16 38.61 -3.74
N PHE A 482 0.63 37.50 -3.22
CA PHE A 482 0.51 36.23 -3.92
C PHE A 482 -0.93 35.76 -4.09
N ASN A 483 -1.86 36.33 -3.32
CA ASN A 483 -3.28 36.06 -3.43
C ASN A 483 -4.07 37.34 -3.18
N LEU A 484 -5.12 37.55 -3.96
CA LEU A 484 -6.07 38.65 -3.82
C LEU A 484 -7.48 38.09 -3.83
N VAL A 485 -8.32 38.52 -2.89
CA VAL A 485 -9.74 38.15 -2.85
C VAL A 485 -10.61 39.35 -2.53
N GLN A 486 -11.76 39.43 -3.18
CA GLN A 486 -12.78 40.43 -2.88
C GLN A 486 -13.45 40.05 -1.55
N PHE A 487 -13.31 40.92 -0.54
CA PHE A 487 -13.95 40.71 0.76
C PHE A 487 -15.34 41.37 0.81
N ASN A 488 -15.45 42.58 0.30
CA ASN A 488 -16.71 43.27 0.09
C ASN A 488 -16.54 44.31 -1.04
N ASP A 489 -17.58 45.08 -1.33
CA ASP A 489 -17.60 46.03 -2.49
C ASP A 489 -16.46 47.03 -2.49
N SER A 490 -15.88 47.37 -1.34
CA SER A 490 -14.85 48.40 -1.18
C SER A 490 -13.52 47.90 -0.64
N ILE A 491 -13.42 46.60 -0.36
CA ILE A 491 -12.25 46.03 0.32
C ILE A 491 -11.78 44.76 -0.36
N LEU A 492 -10.48 44.74 -0.70
CA LEU A 492 -9.74 43.55 -1.08
C LEU A 492 -8.88 43.09 0.08
N TRP A 493 -8.73 41.76 0.24
CA TRP A 493 -7.71 41.14 1.09
C TRP A 493 -6.56 40.63 0.25
N ALA A 494 -5.34 40.90 0.71
CA ALA A 494 -4.11 40.49 0.07
C ALA A 494 -3.30 39.56 1.01
N GLY A 495 -3.04 38.37 0.52
CA GLY A 495 -2.15 37.41 1.17
C GLY A 495 -0.68 37.63 0.77
N THR A 496 0.22 37.72 1.74
CA THR A 496 1.61 38.04 1.52
C THR A 496 2.57 36.92 2.00
N ARG A 497 3.86 37.07 1.62
CA ARG A 497 4.91 36.12 2.01
C ARG A 497 5.42 36.30 3.45
N LYS A 498 5.05 37.38 4.14
CA LYS A 498 5.54 37.68 5.51
C LYS A 498 4.43 37.58 6.57
N GLY A 499 3.50 36.63 6.43
CA GLY A 499 2.55 36.27 7.50
C GLY A 499 1.45 37.27 7.78
N SER A 500 1.32 38.33 7.01
CA SER A 500 0.27 39.30 7.21
C SER A 500 -0.73 39.25 6.07
N ILE A 501 -1.99 39.32 6.41
CA ILE A 501 -3.06 39.65 5.50
C ILE A 501 -3.17 41.19 5.53
N PHE A 502 -3.28 41.76 4.36
CA PHE A 502 -3.50 43.23 4.21
C PHE A 502 -4.88 43.50 3.64
N GLN A 503 -5.53 44.49 4.21
CA GLN A 503 -6.77 45.03 3.72
C GLN A 503 -6.45 46.23 2.83
N ILE A 504 -7.03 46.26 1.63
CA ILE A 504 -6.88 47.30 0.66
C ILE A 504 -8.25 47.95 0.45
N ASN A 505 -8.38 49.24 0.75
CA ASN A 505 -9.59 49.99 0.42
C ASN A 505 -9.50 50.44 -1.04
N THR A 506 -10.43 49.98 -1.89
CA THR A 506 -10.42 50.21 -3.33
C THR A 506 -10.73 51.66 -3.74
N HIS A 507 -11.36 52.46 -2.84
CA HIS A 507 -11.66 53.86 -3.10
C HIS A 507 -10.53 54.79 -2.65
N THR A 508 -9.97 54.53 -1.46
CA THR A 508 -8.94 55.40 -0.87
C THR A 508 -7.52 54.94 -1.18
N LEU A 509 -7.37 53.78 -1.78
CA LEU A 509 -6.11 53.06 -2.08
C LEU A 509 -5.24 52.81 -0.84
N LYS A 510 -5.83 52.96 0.36
CA LYS A 510 -5.14 52.73 1.62
C LYS A 510 -4.94 51.22 1.89
N VAL A 511 -3.72 50.85 2.20
CA VAL A 511 -3.31 49.49 2.53
C VAL A 511 -3.05 49.43 4.04
N THR A 512 -3.74 48.54 4.75
CA THR A 512 -3.62 48.37 6.19
C THR A 512 -3.38 46.91 6.55
N SER A 513 -2.50 46.60 7.53
CA SER A 513 -2.25 45.27 7.99
C SER A 513 -3.39 44.76 8.89
N LEU A 514 -3.77 43.50 8.67
CA LEU A 514 -4.71 42.75 9.54
C LEU A 514 -3.93 41.67 10.29
N PRO A 515 -3.73 41.82 11.62
CA PRO A 515 -2.98 40.83 12.41
C PRO A 515 -3.88 39.64 12.79
N ILE A 516 -4.32 38.86 11.83
CA ILE A 516 -5.20 37.71 12.02
C ILE A 516 -4.40 36.47 12.50
N LEU A 517 -3.20 36.27 11.92
CA LEU A 517 -2.44 35.05 12.16
C LEU A 517 -1.47 35.22 13.34
N PRO A 518 -1.25 34.13 14.12
CA PRO A 518 -0.44 34.18 15.36
C PRO A 518 1.06 34.33 15.09
N HIS A 519 1.53 34.08 13.86
CA HIS A 519 2.94 34.10 13.49
C HIS A 519 3.19 35.04 12.32
N THR A 520 4.29 35.80 12.35
CA THR A 520 4.64 36.81 11.34
C THR A 520 5.40 36.29 10.12
N ASP A 521 5.88 35.03 10.16
CA ASP A 521 6.72 34.46 9.09
C ASP A 521 6.00 33.41 8.21
N LEU A 522 4.66 33.48 8.18
CA LEU A 522 3.84 32.56 7.39
C LEU A 522 3.79 33.05 5.92
N TYR A 523 3.93 32.12 4.99
CA TYR A 523 3.69 32.39 3.58
C TYR A 523 2.24 32.05 3.23
N ILE A 524 1.41 33.08 3.01
CA ILE A 524 -0.02 32.92 2.67
C ILE A 524 -0.13 32.58 1.20
N THR A 525 -0.65 31.40 0.90
CA THR A 525 -0.79 30.85 -0.45
C THR A 525 -2.20 31.04 -1.01
N TYR A 526 -3.21 30.98 -0.14
CA TYR A 526 -4.61 31.03 -0.56
C TYR A 526 -5.48 31.64 0.53
N ILE A 527 -6.46 32.43 0.13
CA ILE A 527 -7.53 32.96 0.98
C ILE A 527 -8.85 32.63 0.30
N TYR A 528 -9.75 31.95 1.00
CA TYR A 528 -11.03 31.52 0.46
C TYR A 528 -12.18 31.84 1.44
N PRO A 529 -13.11 32.74 1.09
CA PRO A 529 -14.35 32.93 1.86
C PRO A 529 -15.36 31.83 1.48
N ASP A 530 -15.88 31.11 2.46
CA ASP A 530 -16.89 30.09 2.22
C ASP A 530 -18.32 30.64 2.30
N SER A 531 -19.32 29.80 1.97
CA SER A 531 -20.75 30.16 2.00
C SER A 531 -21.25 30.51 3.40
N HIS A 532 -20.61 30.02 4.46
CA HIS A 532 -20.90 30.28 5.87
C HIS A 532 -20.16 31.50 6.43
N GLN A 533 -19.54 32.29 5.56
CA GLN A 533 -18.82 33.53 5.91
C GLN A 533 -17.55 33.31 6.75
N ARG A 534 -17.02 32.09 6.78
CA ARG A 534 -15.71 31.80 7.33
C ARG A 534 -14.62 32.07 6.29
N ILE A 535 -13.45 32.42 6.73
CA ILE A 535 -12.30 32.71 5.87
C ILE A 535 -11.26 31.62 6.06
N TRP A 536 -11.03 30.85 5.05
CA TRP A 536 -10.01 29.80 4.99
C TRP A 536 -8.70 30.38 4.51
N ILE A 537 -7.63 30.23 5.30
CA ILE A 537 -6.32 30.84 5.03
C ILE A 537 -5.29 29.73 4.94
N GLY A 538 -4.89 29.42 3.72
CA GLY A 538 -3.85 28.44 3.43
C GLY A 538 -2.46 29.04 3.52
N THR A 539 -1.53 28.29 4.11
CA THR A 539 -0.11 28.64 4.20
C THR A 539 0.78 27.61 3.49
N ASP A 540 2.01 27.98 3.16
CA ASP A 540 2.96 27.07 2.52
C ASP A 540 3.73 26.19 3.53
N ASN A 541 3.79 26.59 4.79
CA ASN A 541 4.68 25.99 5.78
C ASN A 541 4.05 25.70 7.15
N ASN A 542 2.77 26.09 7.36
CA ASN A 542 2.16 25.96 8.68
C ASN A 542 0.68 25.57 8.64
N GLY A 543 0.24 24.80 7.61
CA GLY A 543 -1.10 24.26 7.55
C GLY A 543 -2.18 25.27 7.17
N LEU A 544 -3.42 25.04 7.63
CA LEU A 544 -4.63 25.72 7.25
C LEU A 544 -5.30 26.37 8.46
N TYR A 545 -5.54 27.68 8.38
CA TYR A 545 -6.28 28.43 9.40
C TYR A 545 -7.68 28.74 8.91
N VAL A 546 -8.62 28.78 9.82
CA VAL A 546 -9.99 29.25 9.57
C VAL A 546 -10.30 30.39 10.52
N SER A 547 -10.72 31.53 9.99
CA SER A 547 -11.14 32.68 10.80
C SER A 547 -12.60 33.05 10.55
N ASP A 548 -13.21 33.75 11.50
CA ASP A 548 -14.46 34.45 11.30
C ASP A 548 -14.23 35.77 10.49
N ARG A 549 -15.29 36.48 10.17
CA ARG A 549 -15.21 37.78 9.48
C ARG A 549 -14.48 38.88 10.26
N ASN A 550 -14.38 38.73 11.59
CA ASN A 550 -13.73 39.71 12.46
C ASN A 550 -12.22 39.44 12.56
N GLY A 551 -11.74 38.33 11.97
CA GLY A 551 -10.34 37.94 12.00
C GLY A 551 -9.96 37.08 13.19
N SER A 552 -10.93 36.56 13.99
CA SER A 552 -10.65 35.62 15.08
C SER A 552 -10.47 34.21 14.51
N ILE A 553 -9.38 33.53 14.87
CA ILE A 553 -9.13 32.15 14.46
C ILE A 553 -10.10 31.22 15.19
N ILE A 554 -10.90 30.46 14.43
CA ILE A 554 -11.91 29.52 14.93
C ILE A 554 -11.48 28.06 14.77
N ALA A 555 -10.56 27.75 13.82
CA ALA A 555 -10.00 26.43 13.63
C ALA A 555 -8.60 26.49 13.02
N PHE A 556 -7.82 25.44 13.27
CA PHE A 556 -6.50 25.22 12.69
C PHE A 556 -6.33 23.74 12.36
N TYR A 557 -5.81 23.46 11.16
CA TYR A 557 -5.53 22.11 10.71
C TYR A 557 -4.04 21.96 10.40
N SER A 558 -3.40 21.01 11.10
CA SER A 558 -1.97 20.79 11.03
C SER A 558 -1.57 19.77 9.95
N LYS A 559 -0.25 19.56 9.79
CA LYS A 559 0.30 18.53 8.89
C LYS A 559 -0.20 17.12 9.23
N GLU A 560 -0.34 16.80 10.50
CA GLU A 560 -0.79 15.48 10.97
C GLU A 560 -2.19 15.18 10.44
N GLN A 561 -3.07 16.19 10.39
CA GLN A 561 -4.44 16.07 9.90
C GLN A 561 -4.51 16.13 8.36
N LEU A 562 -3.76 17.01 7.71
CA LEU A 562 -3.83 17.25 6.26
C LEU A 562 -2.79 16.48 5.44
N GLY A 563 -1.80 15.84 6.09
CA GLY A 563 -0.67 15.18 5.41
C GLY A 563 0.40 16.13 4.91
N SER A 564 0.16 17.45 4.92
CA SER A 564 1.11 18.48 4.49
C SER A 564 0.81 19.82 5.17
N ASN A 565 1.86 20.59 5.48
CA ASN A 565 1.72 21.99 5.89
C ASN A 565 1.53 22.96 4.72
N ALA A 566 1.77 22.49 3.49
CA ALA A 566 1.70 23.31 2.29
C ALA A 566 0.30 23.24 1.65
N ILE A 567 -0.48 24.30 1.78
CA ILE A 567 -1.81 24.43 1.20
C ILE A 567 -1.71 25.14 -0.15
N LYS A 568 -2.34 24.57 -1.18
CA LYS A 568 -2.17 25.01 -2.57
C LYS A 568 -3.45 25.59 -3.19
N GLY A 569 -4.59 24.99 -2.93
CA GLY A 569 -5.89 25.42 -3.44
C GLY A 569 -6.99 25.05 -2.46
N ILE A 570 -8.03 25.88 -2.35
CA ILE A 570 -9.17 25.68 -1.45
C ILE A 570 -10.45 26.00 -2.21
N ILE A 571 -11.46 25.12 -2.12
CA ILE A 571 -12.75 25.35 -2.73
C ILE A 571 -13.85 24.60 -1.97
N GLU A 572 -15.06 25.18 -1.94
CA GLU A 572 -16.23 24.59 -1.30
C GLU A 572 -17.13 23.91 -2.35
N ASP A 573 -17.61 22.68 -2.02
CA ASP A 573 -18.59 21.97 -2.84
C ASP A 573 -20.04 22.41 -2.56
N GLU A 574 -21.01 21.76 -3.22
CA GLU A 574 -22.44 22.07 -3.03
C GLU A 574 -23.00 21.60 -1.67
N MET A 575 -22.29 20.69 -1.01
CA MET A 575 -22.66 20.18 0.34
C MET A 575 -21.95 20.95 1.47
N SER A 576 -21.28 22.04 1.14
CA SER A 576 -20.47 22.87 2.05
C SER A 576 -19.26 22.14 2.66
N ASN A 577 -18.79 21.04 2.07
CA ASN A 577 -17.49 20.49 2.41
C ASN A 577 -16.39 21.32 1.73
N VAL A 578 -15.27 21.47 2.40
CA VAL A 578 -14.14 22.23 1.87
C VAL A 578 -13.05 21.30 1.36
N TRP A 579 -12.79 21.38 0.08
CA TRP A 579 -11.75 20.62 -0.61
C TRP A 579 -10.45 21.39 -0.65
N VAL A 580 -9.37 20.76 -0.24
CA VAL A 580 -8.07 21.40 -0.04
C VAL A 580 -6.99 20.61 -0.78
N GLY A 581 -6.46 21.19 -1.87
CA GLY A 581 -5.27 20.66 -2.55
C GLY A 581 -4.03 21.01 -1.74
N THR A 582 -3.22 20.01 -1.41
CA THR A 582 -2.02 20.18 -0.57
C THR A 582 -0.73 19.80 -1.30
N GLY A 583 0.41 19.93 -0.63
CA GLY A 583 1.69 19.41 -1.12
C GLY A 583 1.79 17.88 -1.07
N ASN A 584 0.83 17.18 -0.45
CA ASN A 584 0.82 15.72 -0.34
C ASN A 584 -0.60 15.15 -0.29
N GLY A 585 -1.36 15.33 -1.36
CA GLY A 585 -2.70 14.81 -1.55
C GLY A 585 -3.79 15.88 -1.53
N LEU A 586 -5.02 15.42 -1.79
CA LEU A 586 -6.25 16.17 -1.73
C LEU A 586 -6.97 15.85 -0.42
N CYS A 587 -7.48 16.86 0.29
CA CYS A 587 -8.26 16.66 1.50
C CYS A 587 -9.68 17.16 1.30
N CYS A 588 -10.67 16.43 1.83
CA CYS A 588 -12.05 16.88 2.00
C CYS A 588 -12.30 17.09 3.49
N ILE A 589 -12.62 18.30 3.88
CA ILE A 589 -12.96 18.66 5.26
C ILE A 589 -14.47 18.80 5.33
N ASN A 590 -15.11 17.90 6.05
CA ASN A 590 -16.54 18.02 6.35
C ASN A 590 -16.73 19.16 7.37
N SER A 591 -17.33 20.25 6.94
CA SER A 591 -17.43 21.45 7.76
C SER A 591 -18.43 21.35 8.91
N GLN A 592 -19.31 20.35 8.91
CA GLN A 592 -20.28 20.09 9.98
C GLN A 592 -19.75 19.07 10.98
N ALA A 593 -19.18 17.96 10.51
CA ALA A 593 -18.66 16.88 11.35
C ALA A 593 -17.22 17.12 11.79
N GLY A 594 -16.46 17.98 11.12
CA GLY A 594 -15.02 18.20 11.37
C GLY A 594 -14.13 17.02 10.95
N SER A 595 -14.68 16.01 10.30
CA SER A 595 -13.92 14.88 9.75
C SER A 595 -13.12 15.28 8.52
N ILE A 596 -11.99 14.62 8.32
CA ILE A 596 -11.09 14.88 7.19
C ILE A 596 -10.85 13.57 6.45
N ASP A 597 -11.19 13.55 5.17
CA ASP A 597 -10.82 12.48 4.25
C ASP A 597 -9.63 12.91 3.41
N ARG A 598 -8.64 12.00 3.26
CA ARG A 598 -7.44 12.25 2.47
C ARG A 598 -7.38 11.32 1.27
N TYR A 599 -7.05 11.88 0.11
CA TYR A 599 -6.91 11.18 -1.16
C TYR A 599 -5.48 11.36 -1.68
N THR A 600 -4.90 10.27 -2.17
CA THR A 600 -3.52 10.18 -2.66
C THR A 600 -3.46 9.46 -4.00
N THR A 601 -2.27 9.19 -4.49
CA THR A 601 -2.08 8.34 -5.69
C THR A 601 -2.67 6.95 -5.54
N ALA A 602 -2.77 6.42 -4.32
CA ALA A 602 -3.46 5.16 -4.05
C ALA A 602 -4.98 5.24 -4.30
N ASP A 603 -5.56 6.42 -4.17
CA ASP A 603 -6.98 6.68 -4.41
C ASP A 603 -7.26 7.12 -5.86
N GLY A 604 -6.23 7.12 -6.72
CA GLY A 604 -6.33 7.43 -8.16
C GLY A 604 -5.86 8.82 -8.57
N LEU A 605 -5.27 9.61 -7.69
CA LEU A 605 -4.62 10.85 -8.10
C LEU A 605 -3.41 10.56 -9.01
N PRO A 606 -3.13 11.38 -10.03
CA PRO A 606 -1.97 11.20 -10.90
C PRO A 606 -0.66 11.48 -10.16
N ILE A 607 -0.71 12.37 -9.17
CA ILE A 607 0.39 12.80 -8.31
C ILE A 607 -0.18 13.41 -7.03
N ASN A 608 0.55 13.33 -5.92
CA ASN A 608 0.11 13.90 -4.64
C ASN A 608 0.31 15.43 -4.54
N GLN A 609 1.14 16.03 -5.39
CA GLN A 609 1.49 17.45 -5.29
C GLN A 609 0.59 18.32 -6.14
N PHE A 610 -0.25 19.13 -5.49
CA PHE A 610 -1.05 20.17 -6.13
C PHE A 610 -0.25 21.45 -6.36
N ASN A 611 -0.73 22.30 -7.28
CA ASN A 611 -0.10 23.58 -7.56
C ASN A 611 -0.91 24.75 -6.97
N TYR A 612 -0.28 25.90 -6.82
CA TYR A 612 -0.87 27.08 -6.18
C TYR A 612 -2.05 27.64 -7.00
N SER A 613 -3.08 28.12 -6.31
CA SER A 613 -4.24 28.84 -6.86
C SER A 613 -5.01 28.08 -7.95
N SER A 614 -4.90 26.76 -7.99
CA SER A 614 -5.36 25.91 -9.11
C SER A 614 -6.70 25.21 -8.86
N ALA A 615 -7.53 25.67 -7.94
CA ALA A 615 -8.85 25.12 -7.67
C ALA A 615 -9.96 25.92 -8.39
N CYS A 616 -10.91 25.22 -9.02
CA CYS A 616 -12.03 25.80 -9.73
C CYS A 616 -13.28 24.90 -9.59
N LYS A 617 -14.47 25.52 -9.43
CA LYS A 617 -15.77 24.83 -9.45
C LYS A 617 -16.55 25.30 -10.66
N LYS A 618 -17.06 24.35 -11.43
CA LYS A 618 -18.01 24.64 -12.51
C LYS A 618 -19.43 24.83 -11.96
N PRO A 619 -20.32 25.48 -12.73
CA PRO A 619 -21.71 25.65 -12.33
C PRO A 619 -22.50 24.35 -12.15
N ASP A 620 -22.06 23.23 -12.73
CA ASP A 620 -22.64 21.90 -12.60
C ASP A 620 -22.14 21.14 -11.36
N GLY A 621 -21.31 21.77 -10.51
CA GLY A 621 -20.75 21.19 -9.29
C GLY A 621 -19.44 20.41 -9.48
N GLU A 622 -18.98 20.17 -10.74
CA GLU A 622 -17.70 19.52 -10.99
C GLU A 622 -16.53 20.37 -10.48
N LEU A 623 -15.66 19.79 -9.66
CA LEU A 623 -14.47 20.43 -9.13
C LEU A 623 -13.25 20.11 -10.00
N TYR A 624 -12.38 21.10 -10.19
CA TYR A 624 -11.13 20.98 -10.91
C TYR A 624 -9.96 21.42 -10.05
N PHE A 625 -8.87 20.65 -10.08
CA PHE A 625 -7.65 20.98 -9.38
C PHE A 625 -6.43 20.78 -10.29
N GLY A 626 -5.58 21.79 -10.32
CA GLY A 626 -4.30 21.72 -11.01
C GLY A 626 -3.21 21.09 -10.13
N THR A 627 -2.36 20.31 -10.76
CA THR A 627 -1.18 19.69 -10.15
C THR A 627 0.09 20.17 -10.82
N ILE A 628 1.25 19.75 -10.32
CA ILE A 628 2.54 19.96 -11.01
C ILE A 628 2.71 19.03 -12.23
N ASN A 629 1.74 18.15 -12.50
CA ASN A 629 1.78 17.18 -13.60
C ASN A 629 0.40 16.99 -14.23
N GLY A 630 -0.18 18.07 -14.75
CA GLY A 630 -1.51 18.07 -15.32
C GLY A 630 -2.60 18.55 -14.36
N MET A 631 -3.84 18.12 -14.58
CA MET A 631 -4.99 18.55 -13.80
C MET A 631 -5.95 17.36 -13.60
N ILE A 632 -6.77 17.41 -12.55
CA ILE A 632 -7.85 16.46 -12.28
C ILE A 632 -9.20 17.18 -12.25
N SER A 633 -10.29 16.42 -12.51
CA SER A 633 -11.64 16.81 -12.13
C SER A 633 -12.43 15.67 -11.52
N PHE A 634 -13.45 16.00 -10.76
CA PHE A 634 -14.35 15.04 -10.14
C PHE A 634 -15.65 15.69 -9.67
N TYR A 635 -16.69 14.88 -9.51
CA TYR A 635 -17.91 15.28 -8.81
C TYR A 635 -17.80 14.83 -7.34
N PRO A 636 -17.89 15.74 -6.36
CA PRO A 636 -17.74 15.39 -4.94
C PRO A 636 -18.61 14.25 -4.45
N GLU A 637 -19.86 14.15 -4.92
CA GLU A 637 -20.80 13.08 -4.58
C GLU A 637 -20.40 11.70 -5.12
N GLN A 638 -19.52 11.64 -6.11
CA GLN A 638 -19.01 10.39 -6.70
C GLN A 638 -17.74 9.90 -6.05
N VAL A 639 -17.04 10.78 -5.32
CA VAL A 639 -15.79 10.42 -4.65
C VAL A 639 -16.10 9.72 -3.33
N ARG A 640 -15.59 8.50 -3.21
CA ARG A 640 -15.81 7.66 -2.03
C ARG A 640 -14.63 7.77 -1.08
N SER A 641 -14.92 8.05 0.18
CA SER A 641 -13.97 7.82 1.26
C SER A 641 -14.10 6.36 1.70
N VAL A 642 -13.08 5.57 1.42
CA VAL A 642 -13.02 4.18 1.87
C VAL A 642 -12.00 4.09 3.01
N ASN A 643 -12.46 3.60 4.17
CA ASN A 643 -11.55 3.13 5.20
C ASN A 643 -11.24 1.66 4.90
N PRO A 644 -10.07 1.36 4.34
CA PRO A 644 -9.72 0.00 3.97
C PRO A 644 -9.55 -0.86 5.22
N ARG A 645 -9.97 -2.11 5.12
CA ARG A 645 -9.57 -3.13 6.07
C ARG A 645 -8.21 -3.67 5.69
N PHE A 646 -7.37 -3.87 6.67
CA PHE A 646 -6.06 -4.47 6.49
C PHE A 646 -6.08 -5.88 7.08
N ASN A 647 -5.64 -6.85 6.31
CA ASN A 647 -5.39 -8.19 6.80
C ASN A 647 -3.88 -8.35 7.05
N ILE A 648 -3.44 -7.99 8.25
CA ILE A 648 -2.01 -7.99 8.55
C ILE A 648 -1.51 -9.42 8.68
N ALA A 649 -0.60 -9.82 7.79
CA ALA A 649 0.10 -11.08 7.83
C ALA A 649 1.59 -10.88 8.10
N LEU A 650 2.19 -11.77 8.88
CA LEU A 650 3.63 -11.93 8.94
C LEU A 650 4.09 -12.59 7.64
N THR A 651 5.11 -12.04 6.98
CA THR A 651 5.58 -12.51 5.67
C THR A 651 6.93 -13.20 5.74
N ALA A 652 7.80 -12.80 6.70
CA ALA A 652 9.08 -13.43 6.96
C ALA A 652 9.52 -13.24 8.41
N ILE A 653 10.22 -14.24 8.96
CA ILE A 653 10.90 -14.18 10.25
C ILE A 653 12.35 -14.64 10.05
N TRP A 654 13.27 -13.84 10.56
CA TRP A 654 14.70 -14.12 10.50
C TRP A 654 15.31 -14.08 11.90
N SER A 655 16.08 -15.09 12.23
CA SER A 655 16.88 -15.14 13.46
C SER A 655 18.36 -15.24 13.09
N ASN A 656 19.18 -14.28 13.55
CA ASN A 656 20.62 -14.26 13.25
C ASN A 656 20.94 -14.43 11.75
N SER A 657 20.11 -13.83 10.86
CA SER A 657 20.17 -13.94 9.40
C SER A 657 19.76 -15.28 8.79
N GLU A 658 19.28 -16.24 9.60
CA GLU A 658 18.67 -17.47 9.12
C GLU A 658 17.15 -17.30 9.02
N TYR A 659 16.57 -17.71 7.88
CA TYR A 659 15.12 -17.70 7.64
C TYR A 659 14.45 -18.80 8.47
N MET A 660 13.43 -18.45 9.25
CA MET A 660 12.69 -19.40 10.08
C MET A 660 11.52 -19.98 9.28
N SER A 661 11.41 -21.29 9.23
CA SER A 661 10.31 -21.99 8.56
C SER A 661 10.05 -23.34 9.22
N PRO A 662 8.89 -23.99 8.96
CA PRO A 662 8.62 -25.35 9.44
C PRO A 662 9.63 -26.38 8.93
N ASN A 663 10.28 -26.11 7.79
CA ASN A 663 11.21 -27.01 7.12
C ASN A 663 12.68 -26.74 7.42
N ASN A 664 12.99 -25.72 8.22
CA ASN A 664 14.36 -25.37 8.58
C ASN A 664 14.74 -25.96 9.95
N GLU A 665 15.53 -27.03 9.97
CA GLU A 665 15.97 -27.70 11.22
C GLU A 665 16.74 -26.75 12.17
N LYS A 666 17.46 -25.75 11.64
CA LYS A 666 18.24 -24.81 12.45
C LYS A 666 17.41 -23.66 13.01
N ALA A 667 16.37 -23.29 12.30
CA ALA A 667 15.49 -22.17 12.63
C ALA A 667 14.02 -22.60 12.47
N PHE A 668 13.64 -23.67 13.20
CA PHE A 668 12.33 -24.30 13.14
C PHE A 668 11.26 -23.44 13.81
N ILE A 669 10.09 -23.38 13.16
CA ILE A 669 8.82 -22.90 13.71
C ILE A 669 7.73 -23.95 13.51
N PRO A 670 6.72 -24.03 14.39
CA PRO A 670 5.74 -25.14 14.37
C PRO A 670 4.72 -25.08 13.23
N SER A 671 4.51 -23.92 12.63
CA SER A 671 3.59 -23.71 11.51
C SER A 671 4.10 -22.61 10.58
N SER A 672 3.43 -22.41 9.46
CA SER A 672 3.77 -21.32 8.53
C SER A 672 3.73 -19.95 9.23
N ILE A 673 4.56 -19.04 8.74
CA ILE A 673 4.71 -17.70 9.32
C ILE A 673 3.40 -16.93 9.33
N SER A 674 2.56 -17.07 8.31
CA SER A 674 1.27 -16.39 8.20
C SER A 674 0.24 -16.85 9.25
N GLU A 675 0.30 -18.12 9.65
CA GLU A 675 -0.60 -18.69 10.67
C GLU A 675 -0.07 -18.55 12.10
N LEU A 676 1.20 -18.17 12.25
CA LEU A 676 1.87 -18.15 13.53
C LEU A 676 1.20 -17.16 14.50
N THR A 677 0.83 -17.67 15.68
CA THR A 677 0.30 -16.90 16.80
C THR A 677 1.27 -16.82 17.97
N GLU A 678 2.17 -17.81 18.10
CA GLU A 678 3.19 -17.87 19.14
C GLU A 678 4.51 -18.40 18.59
N ILE A 679 5.62 -17.80 19.01
CA ILE A 679 6.97 -18.27 18.69
C ILE A 679 7.79 -18.39 19.97
N THR A 680 8.50 -19.52 20.11
CA THR A 680 9.46 -19.72 21.19
C THR A 680 10.88 -19.64 20.65
N LEU A 681 11.67 -18.69 21.16
CA LEU A 681 13.04 -18.43 20.75
C LEU A 681 14.02 -18.86 21.85
N THR A 682 15.13 -19.45 21.46
CA THR A 682 16.27 -19.60 22.34
C THR A 682 16.91 -18.23 22.61
N HIS A 683 17.71 -18.13 23.67
CA HIS A 683 18.45 -16.90 23.96
C HIS A 683 19.34 -16.46 22.77
N GLU A 684 19.92 -17.41 22.07
CA GLU A 684 20.79 -17.18 20.93
C GLU A 684 19.99 -16.65 19.73
N GLN A 685 18.84 -17.24 19.43
CA GLN A 685 17.92 -16.78 18.39
C GLN A 685 17.37 -15.38 18.65
N ALA A 686 17.20 -15.00 19.92
CA ALA A 686 16.69 -13.68 20.31
C ALA A 686 17.72 -12.55 20.26
N GLN A 687 18.99 -12.83 19.92
CA GLN A 687 20.03 -11.80 19.78
C GLN A 687 19.75 -10.87 18.59
N SER A 688 19.22 -11.38 17.50
CA SER A 688 18.82 -10.58 16.35
C SER A 688 17.59 -11.21 15.70
N LEU A 689 16.41 -10.66 16.01
CA LEU A 689 15.13 -11.07 15.44
C LEU A 689 14.66 -9.99 14.46
N ARG A 690 14.44 -10.36 13.18
CA ARG A 690 13.81 -9.52 12.17
C ARG A 690 12.48 -10.14 11.77
N LEU A 691 11.45 -9.33 11.79
CA LEU A 691 10.10 -9.68 11.38
C LEU A 691 9.71 -8.80 10.21
N GLU A 692 9.15 -9.42 9.17
CA GLU A 692 8.55 -8.72 8.03
C GLU A 692 7.04 -8.97 8.05
N TYR A 693 6.28 -7.96 7.66
CA TYR A 693 4.82 -8.00 7.70
C TYR A 693 4.22 -7.17 6.57
N SER A 694 3.00 -7.50 6.18
CA SER A 694 2.24 -6.77 5.18
C SER A 694 0.78 -6.64 5.61
N GLY A 695 0.15 -5.52 5.26
CA GLY A 695 -1.28 -5.30 5.44
C GLY A 695 -2.14 -6.00 4.41
N LEU A 696 -1.57 -6.69 3.43
CA LEU A 696 -2.20 -7.38 2.30
C LEU A 696 -3.32 -6.57 1.63
N ASN A 697 -3.13 -5.25 1.59
CA ASN A 697 -4.01 -4.33 0.88
C ASN A 697 -3.24 -3.74 -0.31
N TYR A 698 -3.49 -4.26 -1.50
CA TYR A 698 -2.74 -3.95 -2.72
C TYR A 698 -3.01 -2.55 -3.28
N GLN A 699 -4.07 -1.88 -2.81
CA GLN A 699 -4.39 -0.50 -3.15
C GLN A 699 -3.42 0.48 -2.50
N TYR A 700 -3.19 0.30 -1.19
CA TYR A 700 -2.44 1.26 -0.37
C TYR A 700 -1.03 0.81 -0.03
N THR A 701 -0.48 -0.21 -0.69
CA THR A 701 0.83 -0.80 -0.36
C THR A 701 1.90 0.26 -0.09
N ASP A 702 2.11 1.20 -1.02
CA ASP A 702 3.14 2.25 -0.91
C ASP A 702 2.85 3.29 0.19
N ASN A 703 1.58 3.46 0.56
CA ASN A 703 1.10 4.50 1.47
C ASN A 703 0.69 3.95 2.85
N THR A 704 0.63 2.62 3.01
CA THR A 704 0.24 2.00 4.29
C THR A 704 1.19 2.43 5.40
N GLN A 705 0.60 2.98 6.46
CA GLN A 705 1.30 3.36 7.68
C GLN A 705 1.10 2.27 8.72
N TYR A 706 2.16 1.91 9.43
CA TYR A 706 2.11 0.90 10.48
C TYR A 706 2.40 1.51 11.84
N ALA A 707 1.75 0.96 12.86
CA ALA A 707 2.10 1.18 14.24
C ALA A 707 2.27 -0.18 14.94
N MET A 708 3.24 -0.26 15.82
CA MET A 708 3.53 -1.47 16.58
C MET A 708 3.68 -1.17 18.07
N LYS A 709 3.45 -2.21 18.89
CA LYS A 709 3.68 -2.17 20.32
C LYS A 709 4.14 -3.53 20.79
N MET A 710 5.29 -3.59 21.44
CA MET A 710 5.77 -4.79 22.14
C MET A 710 5.35 -4.72 23.60
N GLU A 711 4.24 -5.40 23.96
CA GLU A 711 3.83 -5.50 25.36
C GLU A 711 4.90 -6.23 26.19
N GLY A 712 5.25 -5.64 27.31
CA GLY A 712 6.37 -6.07 28.15
C GLY A 712 7.64 -5.19 27.99
N ILE A 713 7.71 -4.35 26.96
CA ILE A 713 8.81 -3.40 26.71
C ILE A 713 8.24 -1.98 26.50
N ASP A 714 7.29 -1.81 25.57
CA ASP A 714 6.76 -0.52 25.17
C ASP A 714 5.56 -0.10 26.05
N LYS A 715 5.53 1.17 26.46
CA LYS A 715 4.38 1.75 27.15
C LYS A 715 3.28 2.13 26.15
N ASP A 716 3.67 2.77 25.04
CA ASP A 716 2.77 3.32 24.03
C ASP A 716 3.02 2.73 22.65
N TRP A 717 2.11 2.97 21.70
CA TRP A 717 2.29 2.60 20.32
C TRP A 717 3.44 3.37 19.67
N GLN A 718 4.30 2.66 18.95
CA GLN A 718 5.37 3.22 18.14
C GLN A 718 4.87 3.32 16.69
N PHE A 719 4.83 4.55 16.16
CA PHE A 719 4.47 4.82 14.77
C PHE A 719 5.70 4.68 13.89
N VAL A 720 5.73 3.66 13.04
CA VAL A 720 6.93 3.31 12.23
C VAL A 720 6.80 3.76 10.77
N GLY A 721 5.72 4.45 10.43
CA GLY A 721 5.47 4.92 9.06
C GLY A 721 5.20 3.76 8.11
N ASN A 722 5.74 3.82 6.90
CA ASN A 722 5.56 2.78 5.88
C ASN A 722 6.58 1.63 5.98
N GLN A 723 7.33 1.52 7.08
CA GLN A 723 8.25 0.40 7.28
C GLN A 723 7.44 -0.88 7.48
N HIS A 724 7.69 -1.88 6.65
CA HIS A 724 7.05 -3.20 6.68
C HIS A 724 7.96 -4.27 7.29
N GLN A 725 9.01 -3.86 8.00
CA GLN A 725 9.91 -4.73 8.75
C GLN A 725 10.32 -4.09 10.08
N VAL A 726 10.53 -4.93 11.08
CA VAL A 726 11.05 -4.53 12.39
C VAL A 726 12.18 -5.43 12.83
N ARG A 727 13.18 -4.85 13.50
CA ARG A 727 14.32 -5.59 14.05
C ARG A 727 14.42 -5.37 15.54
N PHE A 728 14.46 -6.48 16.27
CA PHE A 728 14.72 -6.51 17.71
C PHE A 728 16.13 -7.05 17.95
N SER A 729 16.90 -6.36 18.78
CA SER A 729 18.26 -6.76 19.15
C SER A 729 18.29 -7.12 20.62
N ASN A 730 18.86 -8.29 20.97
CA ASN A 730 19.06 -8.76 22.34
C ASN A 730 17.79 -8.73 23.20
N LEU A 731 16.70 -9.35 22.73
CA LEU A 731 15.48 -9.48 23.52
C LEU A 731 15.78 -10.28 24.81
N PRO A 732 15.52 -9.70 26.00
CA PRO A 732 15.70 -10.42 27.27
C PRO A 732 14.82 -11.68 27.37
N SER A 733 15.20 -12.58 28.25
CA SER A 733 14.33 -13.75 28.56
C SER A 733 13.01 -13.28 29.15
N GLY A 734 11.90 -13.73 28.58
CA GLY A 734 10.58 -13.27 29.00
C GLY A 734 9.47 -13.70 28.05
N ARG A 735 8.28 -13.17 28.32
CA ARG A 735 7.11 -13.30 27.43
C ARG A 735 6.69 -11.92 26.98
N TYR A 736 6.47 -11.77 25.68
CA TYR A 736 6.12 -10.52 25.02
C TYR A 736 4.94 -10.78 24.08
N ILE A 737 4.17 -9.73 23.79
CA ILE A 737 3.15 -9.76 22.72
C ILE A 737 3.45 -8.59 21.79
N LEU A 738 3.87 -8.91 20.58
CA LEU A 738 4.01 -7.91 19.50
C LEU A 738 2.65 -7.69 18.88
N LYS A 739 2.18 -6.45 18.92
CA LYS A 739 0.94 -6.01 18.27
C LYS A 739 1.28 -5.10 17.10
N ILE A 740 0.66 -5.35 15.95
CA ILE A 740 0.85 -4.55 14.73
C ILE A 740 -0.50 -4.13 14.22
N LYS A 741 -0.68 -2.87 13.88
CA LYS A 741 -1.87 -2.33 13.23
C LYS A 741 -1.48 -1.45 12.04
N ALA A 742 -2.41 -1.28 11.10
CA ALA A 742 -2.19 -0.54 9.87
C ALA A 742 -3.21 0.58 9.67
N SER A 743 -2.82 1.58 8.88
CA SER A 743 -3.66 2.70 8.48
C SER A 743 -3.28 3.14 7.06
N LYS A 744 -4.23 3.66 6.27
CA LYS A 744 -3.96 4.25 4.96
C LYS A 744 -3.32 5.65 5.04
N ASP A 745 -3.54 6.37 6.13
CA ASP A 745 -3.23 7.80 6.26
C ASP A 745 -2.50 8.17 7.55
N GLY A 746 -2.33 7.21 8.49
CA GLY A 746 -1.72 7.43 9.80
C GLY A 746 -2.65 8.11 10.82
N ILE A 747 -3.92 8.36 10.47
CA ILE A 747 -4.94 8.99 11.31
C ILE A 747 -6.00 7.96 11.70
N HIS A 748 -6.56 7.28 10.70
CA HIS A 748 -7.62 6.29 10.89
C HIS A 748 -6.99 4.89 10.94
N TRP A 749 -6.86 4.33 12.15
CA TRP A 749 -6.24 3.02 12.38
C TRP A 749 -7.28 1.92 12.33
N ASP A 750 -7.01 0.86 11.55
CA ASP A 750 -7.83 -0.35 11.56
C ASP A 750 -7.46 -1.20 12.78
N GLU A 751 -8.30 -1.17 13.80
CA GLU A 751 -8.10 -1.97 15.01
C GLU A 751 -8.68 -3.38 14.86
N THR A 752 -9.51 -3.63 13.85
CA THR A 752 -10.09 -4.95 13.59
C THR A 752 -9.12 -5.88 12.86
N GLY A 753 -8.19 -5.31 12.09
CA GLY A 753 -7.15 -6.02 11.34
C GLY A 753 -5.82 -6.15 12.10
N GLN A 754 -5.79 -5.87 13.42
CA GLN A 754 -4.58 -6.00 14.23
C GLN A 754 -4.06 -7.44 14.23
N LYS A 755 -2.73 -7.60 14.07
CA LYS A 755 -2.03 -8.89 14.22
C LYS A 755 -1.30 -8.92 15.55
N ASP A 756 -1.53 -9.97 16.32
CA ASP A 756 -0.85 -10.23 17.59
C ASP A 756 0.08 -11.46 17.43
N LEU A 757 1.32 -11.35 17.91
CA LEU A 757 2.30 -12.43 17.96
C LEU A 757 2.85 -12.55 19.37
N ALA A 758 2.62 -13.70 20.03
CA ALA A 758 3.24 -14.00 21.30
C ALA A 758 4.69 -14.48 21.09
N ILE A 759 5.63 -13.81 21.75
CA ILE A 759 7.07 -14.13 21.66
C ILE A 759 7.54 -14.57 23.03
N ARG A 760 8.01 -15.80 23.14
CA ARG A 760 8.61 -16.37 24.34
C ARG A 760 10.10 -16.56 24.15
N VAL A 761 10.91 -15.82 24.90
CA VAL A 761 12.38 -15.96 24.90
C VAL A 761 12.82 -16.81 26.08
N LEU A 762 13.43 -17.97 25.79
CA LEU A 762 13.95 -18.87 26.82
C LEU A 762 15.19 -18.26 27.49
N PRO A 763 15.38 -18.55 28.80
CA PRO A 763 16.59 -18.14 29.47
C PRO A 763 17.81 -18.86 28.87
N PRO A 764 19.01 -18.23 28.89
CA PRO A 764 20.23 -18.86 28.44
C PRO A 764 20.49 -20.12 29.28
N TRP A 765 21.20 -21.11 28.70
CA TRP A 765 21.45 -22.41 29.35
C TRP A 765 22.06 -22.30 30.74
N TRP A 766 22.88 -21.25 30.98
CA TRP A 766 23.49 -21.00 32.29
C TRP A 766 22.53 -20.41 33.36
N LEU A 767 21.34 -20.00 32.98
CA LEU A 767 20.22 -19.64 33.89
C LEU A 767 19.12 -20.68 33.93
N SER A 768 19.34 -21.86 33.35
CA SER A 768 18.37 -22.96 33.38
C SER A 768 18.34 -23.62 34.76
N PRO A 769 17.23 -24.29 35.17
CA PRO A 769 17.16 -25.06 36.42
C PRO A 769 18.27 -26.09 36.53
N GLY A 770 18.67 -26.71 35.41
CA GLY A 770 19.81 -27.67 35.38
C GLY A 770 21.14 -27.01 35.68
N ALA A 771 21.36 -25.78 35.16
CA ALA A 771 22.59 -25.02 35.46
C ALA A 771 22.68 -24.63 36.94
N TYR A 772 21.58 -24.20 37.56
CA TYR A 772 21.54 -23.95 39.02
C TYR A 772 21.85 -25.18 39.83
N LEU A 773 21.42 -26.38 39.43
CA LEU A 773 21.76 -27.64 40.06
C LEU A 773 23.26 -27.92 39.96
N VAL A 774 23.85 -27.70 38.79
CA VAL A 774 25.31 -27.82 38.59
C VAL A 774 26.05 -26.79 39.44
N TYR A 775 25.60 -25.54 39.51
CA TYR A 775 26.22 -24.51 40.37
C TYR A 775 26.12 -24.88 41.85
N ALA A 776 25.00 -25.40 42.31
CA ALA A 776 24.83 -25.91 43.68
C ALA A 776 25.79 -27.06 43.98
N LEU A 777 25.96 -28.03 43.06
CA LEU A 777 26.95 -29.11 43.21
C LEU A 777 28.38 -28.58 43.22
N LEU A 778 28.74 -27.67 42.33
CA LEU A 778 30.06 -27.04 42.32
C LEU A 778 30.32 -26.25 43.60
N PHE A 779 29.34 -25.54 44.12
CA PHE A 779 29.42 -24.80 45.37
C PHE A 779 29.63 -25.76 46.56
N LEU A 780 28.89 -26.86 46.60
CA LEU A 780 29.09 -27.93 47.61
C LEU A 780 30.48 -28.58 47.53
N LEU A 781 30.98 -28.79 46.31
CA LEU A 781 32.33 -29.33 46.08
C LEU A 781 33.39 -28.35 46.52
N ILE A 782 33.25 -27.05 46.30
CA ILE A 782 34.14 -26.00 46.80
C ILE A 782 34.12 -25.99 48.34
N ILE A 783 32.96 -26.05 48.95
CA ILE A 783 32.83 -26.14 50.40
C ILE A 783 33.52 -27.41 50.95
N TYR A 784 33.32 -28.56 50.32
CA TYR A 784 33.99 -29.82 50.68
C TYR A 784 35.52 -29.70 50.51
N ALA A 785 36.01 -29.17 49.42
CA ALA A 785 37.41 -28.96 49.19
C ALA A 785 38.02 -27.98 50.23
N ALA A 786 37.32 -26.90 50.54
CA ALA A 786 37.75 -25.98 51.62
C ALA A 786 37.76 -26.64 52.99
N TYR A 787 36.75 -27.47 53.33
CA TYR A 787 36.69 -28.26 54.53
C TYR A 787 37.88 -29.25 54.58
N ARG A 788 38.15 -29.99 53.52
CA ARG A 788 39.30 -30.87 53.37
C ARG A 788 40.61 -30.15 53.53
N TYR A 789 40.76 -29.03 52.89
CA TYR A 789 41.98 -28.19 53.02
C TYR A 789 42.20 -27.70 54.44
N THR A 790 41.16 -27.14 55.08
CA THR A 790 41.26 -26.65 56.47
C THR A 790 41.52 -27.77 57.44
N LYS A 791 40.83 -28.92 57.29
CA LYS A 791 41.09 -30.12 58.10
C LYS A 791 42.51 -30.60 57.92
N THR A 792 43.04 -30.72 56.73
CA THR A 792 44.41 -31.16 56.46
C THR A 792 45.42 -30.12 57.04
N ARG A 793 45.16 -28.85 56.94
CA ARG A 793 46.02 -27.77 57.51
C ARG A 793 46.02 -27.84 59.04
N ILE A 794 44.90 -28.04 59.69
CA ILE A 794 44.79 -28.20 61.15
C ILE A 794 45.58 -29.47 61.60
N ILE A 795 45.43 -30.60 60.90
CA ILE A 795 46.20 -31.83 61.23
C ILE A 795 47.69 -31.59 61.05
N LEU A 796 48.13 -30.88 60.01
CA LEU A 796 49.50 -30.55 59.77
C LEU A 796 50.06 -29.66 60.88
N LEU A 797 49.32 -28.62 61.25
CA LEU A 797 49.66 -27.69 62.30
C LEU A 797 49.75 -28.41 63.65
N MET A 798 48.85 -29.34 63.96
CA MET A 798 48.93 -30.19 65.15
C MET A 798 50.16 -31.06 65.13
N ARG A 799 50.48 -31.69 64.00
CA ARG A 799 51.73 -32.48 63.85
C ARG A 799 52.98 -31.63 64.08
N LEU A 800 53.03 -30.45 63.45
CA LEU A 800 54.15 -29.56 63.66
C LEU A 800 54.26 -29.10 65.11
N LYS A 801 53.11 -28.81 65.75
CA LYS A 801 53.12 -28.52 67.20
C LYS A 801 53.64 -29.67 68.08
N THR A 802 53.15 -30.86 67.78
CA THR A 802 53.62 -32.05 68.49
C THR A 802 55.08 -32.35 68.24
N GLU A 803 55.57 -32.22 67.01
CA GLU A 803 57.03 -32.32 66.73
C GLU A 803 57.83 -31.23 67.40
N HIS A 804 57.32 -30.04 67.48
CA HIS A 804 58.00 -28.94 68.21
C HIS A 804 58.05 -29.21 69.69
N GLU A 805 56.92 -29.65 70.31
CA GLU A 805 56.87 -30.05 71.71
C GLU A 805 57.83 -31.25 71.99
N GLN A 806 57.91 -32.21 71.10
CA GLN A 806 58.92 -33.29 71.18
C GLN A 806 60.36 -32.83 71.13
N ARG A 807 60.70 -31.90 70.20
CA ARG A 807 62.01 -31.28 70.12
C ARG A 807 62.39 -30.51 71.40
N VAL A 808 61.41 -29.69 71.89
CA VAL A 808 61.61 -28.97 73.14
C VAL A 808 61.85 -29.88 74.31
N ASN A 809 61.10 -30.98 74.40
CA ASN A 809 61.30 -32.04 75.43
C ASN A 809 62.63 -32.76 75.25
N ILE A 810 63.04 -33.06 74.04
CA ILE A 810 64.42 -33.66 73.81
C ILE A 810 65.48 -32.64 74.11
N GLU A 811 65.34 -31.38 73.81
CA GLU A 811 66.29 -30.34 74.22
C GLU A 811 66.33 -30.16 75.71
N ASN A 812 65.16 -30.15 76.40
CA ASN A 812 65.11 -30.09 77.84
C ASN A 812 65.77 -31.29 78.45
N MET A 813 65.52 -32.49 77.92
CA MET A 813 66.17 -33.78 78.39
C MET A 813 67.67 -33.71 78.15
N ASN A 814 68.12 -33.24 77.01
CA ASN A 814 69.54 -33.08 76.70
C ASN A 814 70.14 -32.04 77.61
N GLN A 815 69.45 -30.92 77.89
CA GLN A 815 69.92 -29.90 78.82
C GLN A 815 70.02 -30.46 80.25
N GLN A 816 69.01 -31.23 80.64
CA GLN A 816 69.08 -31.96 81.92
C GLN A 816 70.25 -32.95 81.95
N LYS A 817 70.50 -33.76 80.92
CA LYS A 817 71.67 -34.63 80.79
C LYS A 817 73.02 -33.84 80.86
N ILE A 818 73.11 -32.74 80.21
CA ILE A 818 74.29 -31.80 80.21
C ILE A 818 74.45 -31.28 81.62
N ASN A 819 73.39 -30.78 82.23
CA ASN A 819 73.49 -30.29 83.62
C ASN A 819 73.83 -31.49 84.60
N PHE A 820 73.26 -32.66 84.39
CA PHE A 820 73.65 -33.83 85.16
C PHE A 820 75.08 -34.19 84.93
N PHE A 821 75.61 -34.26 83.72
CA PHE A 821 77.01 -34.51 83.45
C PHE A 821 77.91 -33.34 83.95
N THR A 822 77.48 -32.12 83.96
CA THR A 822 78.20 -30.95 84.52
C THR A 822 78.27 -31.11 86.07
N TYR A 823 77.17 -31.46 86.69
CA TYR A 823 77.18 -31.75 88.16
C TYR A 823 78.10 -32.91 88.50
N ILE A 824 77.95 -34.09 87.84
CA ILE A 824 78.83 -35.20 88.03
C ILE A 824 80.30 -34.85 87.77
N SER A 825 80.62 -34.06 86.74
CA SER A 825 82.00 -33.66 86.49
C SER A 825 82.52 -32.75 87.58
N HIS A 826 81.64 -31.83 88.09
CA HIS A 826 82.02 -30.94 89.20
C HIS A 826 82.26 -31.77 90.50
N ASP A 827 81.32 -32.67 90.76
CA ASP A 827 81.45 -33.49 91.98
C ASP A 827 82.55 -34.61 91.94
N LEU A 828 82.86 -35.03 90.68
CA LEU A 828 84.05 -35.87 90.46
C LEU A 828 85.35 -35.05 90.45
N LYS A 829 85.38 -33.82 90.06
CA LYS A 829 86.55 -32.98 90.02
C LYS A 829 87.00 -32.56 91.44
N THR A 830 85.98 -32.39 92.34
CA THR A 830 86.26 -32.02 93.72
C THR A 830 87.03 -33.12 94.48
N PRO A 831 86.66 -34.41 94.49
CA PRO A 831 87.41 -35.51 95.13
C PRO A 831 88.70 -35.78 94.33
N LEU A 832 88.72 -35.65 92.98
CA LEU A 832 89.94 -35.92 92.21
C LEU A 832 91.00 -34.82 92.43
N THR A 833 90.58 -33.56 92.62
CA THR A 833 91.47 -32.48 92.97
C THR A 833 92.08 -32.69 94.37
N LEU A 834 91.28 -33.18 95.32
CA LEU A 834 91.75 -33.52 96.66
C LEU A 834 92.73 -34.76 96.69
N ILE A 835 92.64 -35.62 95.69
CA ILE A 835 93.56 -36.79 95.59
C ILE A 835 94.82 -36.36 94.78
N LEU A 836 94.75 -35.52 93.83
CA LEU A 836 95.83 -35.09 92.94
C LEU A 836 96.75 -34.01 93.68
N SER A 837 96.19 -33.19 94.58
CA SER A 837 96.92 -32.17 95.27
C SER A 837 97.96 -32.78 96.17
N PRO A 838 97.70 -33.85 96.95
CA PRO A 838 98.72 -34.48 97.71
C PRO A 838 99.72 -35.26 96.86
N LEU A 839 99.43 -35.83 95.78
CA LEU A 839 100.30 -36.53 94.87
C LEU A 839 101.30 -35.61 94.11
N GLN A 840 100.83 -34.37 93.77
CA GLN A 840 101.77 -33.37 93.16
C GLN A 840 102.79 -32.84 94.19
N LEU A 841 102.44 -32.77 95.49
CA LEU A 841 103.37 -32.39 96.53
C LEU A 841 104.39 -33.45 96.90
N SER A 842 104.03 -34.71 96.56
CA SER A 842 105.03 -35.82 96.81
C SER A 842 106.12 -36.01 95.73
N LEU A 843 105.90 -35.38 94.57
CA LEU A 843 106.86 -35.40 93.44
C LEU A 843 107.81 -34.27 93.32
N ILE A 844 107.87 -33.34 94.35
CA ILE A 844 108.83 -32.24 94.45
C ILE A 844 109.89 -32.54 95.40
N HIS A 845 109.95 -33.72 96.11
CA HIS A 845 111.04 -34.12 96.85
C HIS A 845 111.61 -35.54 96.58
N ILE A 846 112.23 -35.66 95.37
CA ILE A 846 113.36 -36.49 95.06
C ILE A 846 114.06 -35.92 93.89
#